data_138f5e036c0abc4ce834eadd88e150e5
#
_entry.id   138f5e036c0abc4ce834eadd88e150e5
#
_cell.length_a   1.000
_cell.length_b   1.000
_cell.length_c   1.000
_cell.angle_alpha   90.00
_cell.angle_beta   90.00
_cell.angle_gamma   90.00
#
_symmetry.space_group_name_H-M   'P 1'
#
loop_
_entity.id
_entity.type
_entity.pdbx_description
1 polymer ?
#
loop_
_entity_poly.entity_id
_entity_poly.type
_entity_poly.pdbx_seq_one_letter_code
_entity_poly.pdbx_strand_id
1 'polypeptide(L)'
;MNGIPSIFWLVPLSSIVALGFAWAFYKQMLTTDEGTPRMCEIAAHVRKGAMAYLKQQYKVVFIAFIVLALLFAFMAYVLKVQNPWVPFAFLTGGLFSGLAGFFGMKTATYASGRTANAARTGLSPALNVAFRSGAVMGLVVVGLGLLDIAVWFLVLNAFYQGEQAALITITTTMLTFGMGASTQALFARVGGGIYTKAADVGADLVGKVEANIPEDDPRNPATIADNVGDNVGDVAGMGADLYESYCGSILSTAALGATAFAMNDDMQLRAVIAPMIIAAVGVFLSLIGIFLVKTKEGATMKDLLGSLSLGTNTSAVLIAFATFGILYSLQIENWMGVSFSVICGLLAGVIIGKATEYYTSLSFKPTKEIAAAGETGSATVIIKGIGTGMISTCIPIVTISVAIILSYLCANGFELALTTESISRGLYGIGIAAVGMLSTLGITLATDAYGPIADNAGGNAEMSELGPEVRQRTDELDALGNTTAATGKGFAIGSAALTALALLASYVEEVKIAMTRAVESGTQYLTGAGEVFDPSKADMLQFMDFFQANLMNPRVLVGAFIGVMTAFLFSGLTMGAVGRAAGTMVEEVRRQFRTIKGILEGTGTPDYGRCVEISTRSAQREMIFPAILAIIIPIIVGVILGVAGVLGRLVGGLAGGFTLAVFMANAGGAWDNAKKYVEEGNYGGKGSSTHKATVVGDTVGDPFKDTSGPSLNILIKLMSMVSIVMAGLTVAFI
;
A
#
# COMPACT_ATOMS: atom_id res chain seq x y z
N MET A 1 -18.55 -30.02 -3.42
CA MET A 1 -17.66 -29.64 -2.29
C MET A 1 -16.80 -30.83 -1.82
N ASN A 2 -16.80 -31.94 -2.54
CA ASN A 2 -15.98 -33.10 -2.21
C ASN A 2 -14.55 -32.85 -2.75
N GLY A 3 -13.59 -32.60 -1.86
CA GLY A 3 -12.18 -32.44 -2.18
C GLY A 3 -11.47 -31.28 -1.47
N ILE A 4 -12.20 -30.25 -0.97
CA ILE A 4 -11.59 -29.14 -0.24
C ILE A 4 -11.20 -29.61 1.17
N PRO A 5 -9.93 -29.53 1.60
CA PRO A 5 -9.51 -29.90 2.93
C PRO A 5 -10.25 -29.12 4.01
N SER A 6 -10.59 -29.75 5.13
CA SER A 6 -11.34 -29.10 6.23
C SER A 6 -10.62 -27.87 6.79
N ILE A 7 -9.30 -27.83 6.74
CA ILE A 7 -8.48 -26.69 7.18
C ILE A 7 -8.74 -25.41 6.37
N PHE A 8 -9.22 -25.50 5.13
CA PHE A 8 -9.58 -24.34 4.31
C PHE A 8 -10.64 -23.46 4.98
N TRP A 9 -11.57 -24.06 5.76
CA TRP A 9 -12.62 -23.30 6.42
C TRP A 9 -12.12 -22.31 7.47
N LEU A 10 -10.83 -22.37 7.84
CA LEU A 10 -10.20 -21.30 8.63
C LEU A 10 -10.17 -19.97 7.88
N VAL A 11 -10.16 -19.98 6.55
CA VAL A 11 -10.08 -18.75 5.74
C VAL A 11 -11.36 -17.91 5.88
N PRO A 12 -12.56 -18.40 5.54
CA PRO A 12 -13.79 -17.65 5.77
C PRO A 12 -14.06 -17.39 7.26
N LEU A 13 -13.69 -18.32 8.16
CA LEU A 13 -13.84 -18.10 9.59
C LEU A 13 -13.00 -16.92 10.09
N SER A 14 -11.73 -16.84 9.71
CA SER A 14 -10.85 -15.74 10.09
C SER A 14 -11.34 -14.39 9.57
N SER A 15 -11.90 -14.36 8.35
CA SER A 15 -12.55 -13.18 7.79
C SER A 15 -13.72 -12.71 8.66
N ILE A 16 -14.62 -13.61 9.01
CA ILE A 16 -15.80 -13.29 9.87
C ILE A 16 -15.33 -12.80 11.24
N VAL A 17 -14.32 -13.44 11.84
CA VAL A 17 -13.75 -13.05 13.13
C VAL A 17 -13.11 -11.67 13.03
N ALA A 18 -12.30 -11.40 11.99
CA ALA A 18 -11.68 -10.08 11.78
C ALA A 18 -12.75 -8.98 11.69
N LEU A 19 -13.75 -9.16 10.83
CA LEU A 19 -14.84 -8.19 10.67
C LEU A 19 -15.69 -8.03 11.93
N GLY A 20 -15.89 -9.11 12.68
CA GLY A 20 -16.58 -9.09 13.99
C GLY A 20 -15.83 -8.24 15.02
N PHE A 21 -14.50 -8.42 15.15
CA PHE A 21 -13.67 -7.59 16.04
C PHE A 21 -13.55 -6.15 15.54
N ALA A 22 -13.44 -5.92 14.24
CA ALA A 22 -13.47 -4.58 13.66
C ALA A 22 -14.77 -3.84 14.06
N TRP A 23 -15.91 -4.50 13.92
CA TRP A 23 -17.19 -3.93 14.35
C TRP A 23 -17.25 -3.69 15.86
N ALA A 24 -16.73 -4.61 16.68
CA ALA A 24 -16.69 -4.46 18.13
C ALA A 24 -15.82 -3.26 18.55
N PHE A 25 -14.61 -3.11 17.99
CA PHE A 25 -13.73 -1.97 18.27
C PHE A 25 -14.34 -0.65 17.77
N TYR A 26 -14.98 -0.63 16.59
CA TYR A 26 -15.71 0.53 16.11
C TYR A 26 -16.84 0.94 17.06
N LYS A 27 -17.64 0.00 17.54
CA LYS A 27 -18.68 0.25 18.53
C LYS A 27 -18.10 0.77 19.84
N GLN A 28 -17.02 0.16 20.33
CA GLN A 28 -16.33 0.60 21.54
C GLN A 28 -15.84 2.04 21.40
N MET A 29 -15.23 2.40 20.27
CA MET A 29 -14.78 3.76 19.97
C MET A 29 -15.96 4.74 20.01
N LEU A 30 -17.11 4.39 19.44
CA LEU A 30 -18.31 5.26 19.45
C LEU A 30 -18.90 5.48 20.86
N THR A 31 -18.62 4.63 21.84
CA THR A 31 -19.05 4.85 23.24
C THR A 31 -18.16 5.85 23.99
N THR A 32 -17.00 6.16 23.45
CA THR A 32 -16.12 7.20 24.02
C THR A 32 -16.70 8.58 23.71
N ASP A 33 -16.69 9.47 24.70
CA ASP A 33 -17.19 10.83 24.55
C ASP A 33 -16.38 11.62 23.50
N GLU A 34 -17.08 12.36 22.64
CA GLU A 34 -16.47 13.16 21.57
C GLU A 34 -15.93 14.51 22.08
N GLY A 35 -16.33 14.94 23.27
CA GLY A 35 -15.80 16.11 23.96
C GLY A 35 -16.73 17.32 23.92
N THR A 36 -16.16 18.52 23.91
CA THR A 36 -16.89 19.77 23.98
C THR A 36 -17.73 20.03 22.72
N PRO A 37 -18.75 20.92 22.75
CA PRO A 37 -19.51 21.28 21.56
C PRO A 37 -18.62 21.78 20.41
N ARG A 38 -17.53 22.51 20.71
CA ARG A 38 -16.58 22.99 19.71
C ARG A 38 -15.81 21.86 19.06
N MET A 39 -15.34 20.87 19.84
CA MET A 39 -14.70 19.66 19.30
C MET A 39 -15.62 18.89 18.37
N CYS A 40 -16.89 18.73 18.76
CA CYS A 40 -17.89 18.06 17.94
C CYS A 40 -18.16 18.80 16.62
N GLU A 41 -18.19 20.13 16.65
CA GLU A 41 -18.38 21.00 15.47
C GLU A 41 -17.23 20.80 14.48
N ILE A 42 -15.96 20.88 14.94
CA ILE A 42 -14.77 20.70 14.12
C ILE A 42 -14.75 19.29 13.52
N ALA A 43 -14.96 18.27 14.34
CA ALA A 43 -15.03 16.88 13.88
C ALA A 43 -16.16 16.67 12.85
N ALA A 44 -17.28 17.38 12.97
CA ALA A 44 -18.37 17.34 12.01
C ALA A 44 -17.98 17.98 10.66
N HIS A 45 -17.21 19.07 10.67
CA HIS A 45 -16.67 19.69 9.45
C HIS A 45 -15.71 18.74 8.73
N VAL A 46 -14.78 18.09 9.44
CA VAL A 46 -13.86 17.09 8.88
C VAL A 46 -14.63 15.91 8.29
N ARG A 47 -15.60 15.32 9.02
CA ARG A 47 -16.45 14.22 8.52
C ARG A 47 -17.21 14.61 7.26
N LYS A 48 -17.81 15.81 7.23
CA LYS A 48 -18.53 16.30 6.07
C LYS A 48 -17.63 16.48 4.85
N GLY A 49 -16.44 17.03 5.05
CA GLY A 49 -15.42 17.20 4.00
C GLY A 49 -14.95 15.87 3.44
N ALA A 50 -14.57 14.94 4.31
CA ALA A 50 -14.09 13.60 3.93
C ALA A 50 -15.15 12.80 3.15
N MET A 51 -16.41 12.83 3.61
CA MET A 51 -17.52 12.19 2.89
C MET A 51 -17.82 12.84 1.55
N ALA A 52 -17.72 14.17 1.44
CA ALA A 52 -17.92 14.89 0.17
C ALA A 52 -16.84 14.50 -0.85
N TYR A 53 -15.58 14.44 -0.41
CA TYR A 53 -14.46 13.98 -1.24
C TYR A 53 -14.68 12.55 -1.73
N LEU A 54 -14.91 11.57 -0.83
CA LEU A 54 -15.11 10.18 -1.21
C LEU A 54 -16.28 9.96 -2.17
N LYS A 55 -17.41 10.66 -1.92
CA LYS A 55 -18.56 10.58 -2.82
C LYS A 55 -18.19 11.00 -4.24
N GLN A 56 -17.42 12.04 -4.37
CA GLN A 56 -16.98 12.54 -5.68
C GLN A 56 -15.91 11.63 -6.29
N GLN A 57 -14.95 11.17 -5.52
CA GLN A 57 -13.92 10.24 -5.97
C GLN A 57 -14.53 8.93 -6.47
N TYR A 58 -15.44 8.33 -5.70
CA TYR A 58 -16.10 7.08 -6.11
C TYR A 58 -16.97 7.25 -7.35
N LYS A 59 -17.53 8.43 -7.59
CA LYS A 59 -18.23 8.71 -8.85
C LYS A 59 -17.28 8.65 -10.06
N VAL A 60 -16.10 9.24 -9.96
CA VAL A 60 -15.07 9.20 -11.03
C VAL A 60 -14.56 7.77 -11.23
N VAL A 61 -14.23 7.10 -10.13
CA VAL A 61 -13.75 5.72 -10.15
C VAL A 61 -14.80 4.78 -10.74
N PHE A 62 -16.07 4.92 -10.35
CA PHE A 62 -17.17 4.10 -10.89
C PHE A 62 -17.28 4.21 -12.42
N ILE A 63 -17.14 5.42 -12.97
CA ILE A 63 -17.14 5.60 -14.44
C ILE A 63 -15.96 4.87 -15.07
N ALA A 64 -14.76 5.00 -14.51
CA ALA A 64 -13.56 4.29 -15.00
C ALA A 64 -13.74 2.77 -14.92
N PHE A 65 -14.33 2.26 -13.83
CA PHE A 65 -14.60 0.83 -13.66
C PHE A 65 -15.60 0.29 -14.67
N ILE A 66 -16.67 1.02 -14.96
CA ILE A 66 -17.64 0.61 -16.00
C ILE A 66 -16.96 0.56 -17.36
N VAL A 67 -16.15 1.55 -17.73
CA VAL A 67 -15.44 1.56 -19.02
C VAL A 67 -14.49 0.37 -19.12
N LEU A 68 -13.69 0.11 -18.09
CA LEU A 68 -12.76 -1.04 -18.08
C LEU A 68 -13.50 -2.39 -18.05
N ALA A 69 -14.56 -2.52 -17.27
CA ALA A 69 -15.37 -3.74 -17.21
C ALA A 69 -16.02 -4.04 -18.57
N LEU A 70 -16.50 -3.04 -19.30
CA LEU A 70 -17.02 -3.20 -20.68
C LEU A 70 -15.93 -3.61 -21.64
N LEU A 71 -14.72 -3.05 -21.52
CA LEU A 71 -13.55 -3.47 -22.32
C LEU A 71 -13.21 -4.93 -22.05
N PHE A 72 -13.14 -5.36 -20.78
CA PHE A 72 -12.87 -6.76 -20.43
C PHE A 72 -14.00 -7.70 -20.87
N ALA A 73 -15.25 -7.27 -20.77
CA ALA A 73 -16.38 -8.04 -21.29
C ALA A 73 -16.27 -8.22 -22.82
N PHE A 74 -15.90 -7.18 -23.55
CA PHE A 74 -15.64 -7.28 -24.99
C PHE A 74 -14.50 -8.26 -25.29
N MET A 75 -13.37 -8.19 -24.55
CA MET A 75 -12.25 -9.11 -24.72
C MET A 75 -12.61 -10.56 -24.36
N ALA A 76 -13.44 -10.77 -23.34
CA ALA A 76 -13.83 -12.09 -22.88
C ALA A 76 -14.90 -12.74 -23.77
N TYR A 77 -15.97 -12.00 -24.13
CA TYR A 77 -17.14 -12.59 -24.81
C TYR A 77 -17.13 -12.41 -26.31
N VAL A 78 -16.49 -11.36 -26.85
CA VAL A 78 -16.44 -11.09 -28.30
C VAL A 78 -15.13 -11.59 -28.89
N LEU A 79 -14.00 -11.14 -28.36
CA LEU A 79 -12.67 -11.54 -28.83
C LEU A 79 -12.25 -12.93 -28.34
N LYS A 80 -12.81 -13.39 -27.21
CA LYS A 80 -12.51 -14.69 -26.59
C LYS A 80 -11.03 -14.89 -26.21
N VAL A 81 -10.34 -13.78 -25.93
CA VAL A 81 -8.91 -13.79 -25.53
C VAL A 81 -8.73 -13.84 -24.00
N GLN A 82 -9.81 -13.80 -23.24
CA GLN A 82 -9.81 -13.83 -21.78
C GLN A 82 -10.86 -14.78 -21.21
N ASN A 83 -10.70 -15.11 -19.91
CA ASN A 83 -11.69 -15.88 -19.17
C ASN A 83 -12.99 -15.07 -18.97
N PRO A 84 -14.19 -15.67 -19.13
CA PRO A 84 -15.48 -14.98 -18.96
C PRO A 84 -15.72 -14.36 -17.58
N TRP A 85 -15.03 -14.81 -16.53
CA TRP A 85 -15.15 -14.28 -15.17
C TRP A 85 -14.36 -13.01 -14.90
N VAL A 86 -13.42 -12.64 -15.78
CA VAL A 86 -12.53 -11.46 -15.63
C VAL A 86 -13.27 -10.16 -15.35
N PRO A 87 -14.34 -9.79 -16.09
CA PRO A 87 -15.05 -8.54 -15.81
C PRO A 87 -15.66 -8.48 -14.40
N PHE A 88 -16.17 -9.61 -13.91
CA PHE A 88 -16.81 -9.70 -12.59
C PHE A 88 -15.76 -9.67 -11.48
N ALA A 89 -14.67 -10.41 -11.63
CA ALA A 89 -13.57 -10.40 -10.68
C ALA A 89 -12.95 -9.00 -10.55
N PHE A 90 -12.75 -8.29 -11.65
CA PHE A 90 -12.29 -6.91 -11.67
C PHE A 90 -13.21 -5.98 -10.86
N LEU A 91 -14.53 -6.09 -11.04
CA LEU A 91 -15.50 -5.26 -10.32
C LEU A 91 -15.53 -5.54 -8.82
N THR A 92 -15.47 -6.81 -8.40
CA THR A 92 -15.47 -7.16 -6.97
C THR A 92 -14.21 -6.70 -6.27
N GLY A 93 -13.02 -6.90 -6.87
CA GLY A 93 -11.76 -6.45 -6.31
C GLY A 93 -11.75 -4.93 -6.07
N GLY A 94 -12.25 -4.14 -7.02
CA GLY A 94 -12.40 -2.70 -6.83
C GLY A 94 -13.41 -2.32 -5.76
N LEU A 95 -14.53 -3.03 -5.69
CA LEU A 95 -15.56 -2.79 -4.68
C LEU A 95 -15.01 -3.04 -3.25
N PHE A 96 -14.39 -4.19 -3.01
CA PHE A 96 -13.87 -4.53 -1.68
C PHE A 96 -12.69 -3.64 -1.26
N SER A 97 -11.80 -3.28 -2.20
CA SER A 97 -10.74 -2.29 -1.95
C SER A 97 -11.30 -0.92 -1.58
N GLY A 98 -12.32 -0.46 -2.31
CA GLY A 98 -13.03 0.79 -2.00
C GLY A 98 -13.74 0.76 -0.64
N LEU A 99 -14.38 -0.37 -0.29
CA LEU A 99 -15.00 -0.56 1.02
C LEU A 99 -13.98 -0.54 2.16
N ALA A 100 -12.80 -1.13 1.97
CA ALA A 100 -11.71 -1.09 2.96
C ALA A 100 -11.31 0.36 3.26
N GLY A 101 -11.05 1.16 2.22
CA GLY A 101 -10.76 2.60 2.37
C GLY A 101 -11.90 3.39 3.02
N PHE A 102 -13.15 3.12 2.62
CA PHE A 102 -14.33 3.78 3.20
C PHE A 102 -14.48 3.54 4.69
N PHE A 103 -14.41 2.28 5.15
CA PHE A 103 -14.54 1.96 6.56
C PHE A 103 -13.38 2.49 7.40
N GLY A 104 -12.15 2.46 6.85
CA GLY A 104 -10.98 3.06 7.48
C GLY A 104 -11.18 4.56 7.71
N MET A 105 -11.44 5.34 6.66
CA MET A 105 -11.68 6.77 6.72
C MET A 105 -12.85 7.12 7.65
N LYS A 106 -13.97 6.40 7.54
CA LYS A 106 -15.11 6.61 8.43
C LYS A 106 -14.72 6.43 9.89
N THR A 107 -13.96 5.39 10.21
CA THR A 107 -13.50 5.15 11.59
C THR A 107 -12.57 6.27 12.06
N ALA A 108 -11.58 6.65 11.26
CA ALA A 108 -10.62 7.69 11.61
C ALA A 108 -11.28 9.04 11.89
N THR A 109 -12.23 9.46 11.03
CA THR A 109 -12.96 10.72 11.21
C THR A 109 -13.87 10.75 12.45
N TYR A 110 -14.27 9.60 12.97
CA TYR A 110 -14.99 9.51 14.26
C TYR A 110 -14.05 9.35 15.45
N ALA A 111 -12.83 8.87 15.23
CA ALA A 111 -11.87 8.59 16.28
C ALA A 111 -11.06 9.83 16.69
N SER A 112 -10.69 10.71 15.76
CA SER A 112 -9.79 11.84 16.01
C SER A 112 -10.28 12.78 17.12
N GLY A 113 -11.52 13.27 17.06
CA GLY A 113 -12.09 14.10 18.13
C GLY A 113 -12.17 13.38 19.47
N ARG A 114 -12.50 12.07 19.47
CA ARG A 114 -12.53 11.24 20.68
C ARG A 114 -11.13 11.01 21.26
N THR A 115 -10.12 10.89 20.41
CA THR A 115 -8.71 10.82 20.83
C THR A 115 -8.26 12.12 21.47
N ALA A 116 -8.62 13.28 20.88
CA ALA A 116 -8.34 14.59 21.45
C ALA A 116 -9.02 14.76 22.83
N ASN A 117 -10.28 14.34 22.97
CA ASN A 117 -10.96 14.39 24.27
C ASN A 117 -10.33 13.43 25.29
N ALA A 118 -9.92 12.23 24.89
CA ALA A 118 -9.22 11.31 25.76
C ALA A 118 -7.84 11.85 26.22
N ALA A 119 -7.16 12.64 25.36
CA ALA A 119 -5.90 13.31 25.69
C ALA A 119 -6.03 14.31 26.85
N ARG A 120 -7.23 14.84 27.12
CA ARG A 120 -7.50 15.68 28.30
C ARG A 120 -7.29 14.92 29.60
N THR A 121 -7.53 13.61 29.61
CA THR A 121 -7.35 12.76 30.79
C THR A 121 -5.97 12.14 30.89
N GLY A 122 -5.29 11.92 29.77
CA GLY A 122 -3.92 11.37 29.75
C GLY A 122 -3.52 10.80 28.39
N LEU A 123 -2.23 10.56 28.25
CA LEU A 123 -1.62 10.02 27.02
C LEU A 123 -2.06 8.57 26.74
N SER A 124 -2.11 7.72 27.77
CA SER A 124 -2.50 6.31 27.65
C SER A 124 -3.95 6.10 27.20
N PRO A 125 -4.97 6.82 27.73
CA PRO A 125 -6.33 6.77 27.23
C PRO A 125 -6.43 7.20 25.75
N ALA A 126 -5.72 8.26 25.36
CA ALA A 126 -5.72 8.75 23.99
C ALA A 126 -5.12 7.73 23.01
N LEU A 127 -3.96 7.14 23.33
CA LEU A 127 -3.37 6.07 22.56
C LEU A 127 -4.34 4.88 22.39
N ASN A 128 -5.02 4.49 23.46
CA ASN A 128 -5.94 3.34 23.40
C ASN A 128 -7.10 3.59 22.42
N VAL A 129 -7.66 4.81 22.39
CA VAL A 129 -8.73 5.19 21.44
C VAL A 129 -8.16 5.19 20.01
N ALA A 130 -7.04 5.86 19.78
CA ALA A 130 -6.44 5.96 18.45
C ALA A 130 -5.99 4.60 17.90
N PHE A 131 -5.26 3.81 18.68
CA PHE A 131 -4.75 2.50 18.25
C PHE A 131 -5.86 1.49 17.98
N ARG A 132 -6.88 1.39 18.84
CA ARG A 132 -8.03 0.50 18.60
C ARG A 132 -8.83 0.94 17.37
N SER A 133 -8.91 2.22 17.10
CA SER A 133 -9.53 2.74 15.89
C SER A 133 -8.69 2.42 14.64
N GLY A 134 -7.37 2.50 14.74
CA GLY A 134 -6.47 2.00 13.70
C GLY A 134 -6.61 0.49 13.48
N ALA A 135 -6.82 -0.29 14.55
CA ALA A 135 -7.05 -1.73 14.46
C ALA A 135 -8.35 -2.09 13.71
N VAL A 136 -9.38 -1.24 13.74
CA VAL A 136 -10.58 -1.41 12.91
C VAL A 136 -10.17 -1.48 11.44
N MET A 137 -9.32 -0.55 11.00
CA MET A 137 -8.88 -0.52 9.61
C MET A 137 -8.08 -1.76 9.24
N GLY A 138 -7.09 -2.15 10.07
CA GLY A 138 -6.29 -3.35 9.83
C GLY A 138 -7.15 -4.60 9.69
N LEU A 139 -8.11 -4.79 10.58
CA LEU A 139 -9.01 -5.94 10.59
C LEU A 139 -10.03 -5.92 9.44
N VAL A 140 -10.50 -4.74 9.03
CA VAL A 140 -11.36 -4.60 7.85
C VAL A 140 -10.62 -4.99 6.58
N VAL A 141 -9.38 -4.52 6.41
CA VAL A 141 -8.56 -4.83 5.22
C VAL A 141 -8.31 -6.33 5.09
N VAL A 142 -7.79 -6.98 6.15
CA VAL A 142 -7.52 -8.43 6.09
C VAL A 142 -8.79 -9.26 6.05
N GLY A 143 -9.85 -8.82 6.74
CA GLY A 143 -11.14 -9.49 6.75
C GLY A 143 -11.84 -9.47 5.40
N LEU A 144 -11.94 -8.32 4.76
CA LEU A 144 -12.53 -8.19 3.43
C LEU A 144 -11.68 -8.90 2.36
N GLY A 145 -10.34 -8.84 2.47
CA GLY A 145 -9.44 -9.54 1.54
C GLY A 145 -9.62 -11.05 1.58
N LEU A 146 -9.64 -11.66 2.78
CA LEU A 146 -9.87 -13.10 2.91
C LEU A 146 -11.28 -13.50 2.53
N LEU A 147 -12.27 -12.62 2.75
CA LEU A 147 -13.65 -12.89 2.32
C LEU A 147 -13.74 -12.99 0.79
N ASP A 148 -13.19 -12.02 0.09
CA ASP A 148 -13.21 -11.96 -1.38
C ASP A 148 -12.48 -13.19 -1.98
N ILE A 149 -11.28 -13.48 -1.46
CA ILE A 149 -10.50 -14.67 -1.85
C ILE A 149 -11.28 -15.97 -1.62
N ALA A 150 -11.88 -16.14 -0.44
CA ALA A 150 -12.63 -17.35 -0.09
C ALA A 150 -13.86 -17.52 -0.98
N VAL A 151 -14.61 -16.45 -1.22
CA VAL A 151 -15.82 -16.48 -2.07
C VAL A 151 -15.45 -16.84 -3.51
N TRP A 152 -14.45 -16.17 -4.11
CA TRP A 152 -14.01 -16.48 -5.47
C TRP A 152 -13.47 -17.89 -5.61
N PHE A 153 -12.67 -18.36 -4.64
CA PHE A 153 -12.16 -19.73 -4.68
C PHE A 153 -13.30 -20.75 -4.65
N LEU A 154 -14.29 -20.58 -3.75
CA LEU A 154 -15.43 -21.47 -3.64
C LEU A 154 -16.32 -21.46 -4.90
N VAL A 155 -16.60 -20.28 -5.43
CA VAL A 155 -17.43 -20.11 -6.63
C VAL A 155 -16.76 -20.77 -7.83
N LEU A 156 -15.50 -20.43 -8.11
CA LEU A 156 -14.79 -20.97 -9.26
C LEU A 156 -14.53 -22.47 -9.12
N ASN A 157 -14.21 -22.96 -7.91
CA ASN A 157 -14.06 -24.39 -7.68
C ASN A 157 -15.36 -25.17 -7.91
N ALA A 158 -16.51 -24.58 -7.64
CA ALA A 158 -17.80 -25.20 -7.95
C ALA A 158 -18.09 -25.23 -9.46
N PHE A 159 -17.63 -24.22 -10.21
CA PHE A 159 -17.82 -24.13 -11.66
C PHE A 159 -16.90 -25.03 -12.47
N TYR A 160 -15.62 -25.09 -12.09
CA TYR A 160 -14.58 -25.84 -12.82
C TYR A 160 -14.34 -27.25 -12.25
N GLN A 161 -15.25 -27.78 -11.43
CA GLN A 161 -15.12 -29.09 -10.82
C GLN A 161 -15.08 -30.19 -11.88
N GLY A 162 -13.97 -30.93 -11.95
CA GLY A 162 -13.77 -32.04 -12.88
C GLY A 162 -13.12 -31.68 -14.21
N GLU A 163 -12.73 -30.43 -14.43
CA GLU A 163 -11.92 -30.03 -15.58
C GLU A 163 -10.43 -30.29 -15.36
N GLN A 164 -9.71 -30.67 -16.43
CA GLN A 164 -8.25 -30.75 -16.38
C GLN A 164 -7.64 -29.35 -16.12
N ALA A 165 -6.62 -29.27 -15.29
CA ALA A 165 -5.96 -28.01 -14.90
C ALA A 165 -6.90 -26.95 -14.24
N ALA A 166 -8.01 -27.38 -13.64
CA ALA A 166 -9.00 -26.50 -12.99
C ALA A 166 -8.34 -25.48 -12.03
N LEU A 167 -7.41 -25.92 -11.18
CA LEU A 167 -6.76 -25.06 -10.18
C LEU A 167 -5.91 -23.94 -10.81
N ILE A 168 -5.26 -24.19 -11.96
CA ILE A 168 -4.51 -23.16 -12.68
C ILE A 168 -5.51 -22.11 -13.23
N THR A 169 -6.59 -22.54 -13.86
CA THR A 169 -7.64 -21.65 -14.36
C THR A 169 -8.31 -20.86 -13.24
N ILE A 170 -8.58 -21.49 -12.10
CA ILE A 170 -9.17 -20.83 -10.94
C ILE A 170 -8.24 -19.74 -10.41
N THR A 171 -6.98 -20.07 -10.15
CA THR A 171 -6.02 -19.13 -9.52
C THR A 171 -5.66 -17.97 -10.44
N THR A 172 -5.49 -18.20 -11.75
CA THR A 172 -5.23 -17.13 -12.72
C THR A 172 -6.46 -16.23 -12.92
N THR A 173 -7.67 -16.81 -12.91
CA THR A 173 -8.91 -16.01 -12.90
C THR A 173 -9.02 -15.16 -11.65
N MET A 174 -8.70 -15.72 -10.48
CA MET A 174 -8.69 -14.96 -9.22
C MET A 174 -7.68 -13.83 -9.23
N LEU A 175 -6.53 -13.95 -9.87
CA LEU A 175 -5.57 -12.84 -10.02
C LEU A 175 -6.19 -11.60 -10.66
N THR A 176 -7.20 -11.74 -11.50
CA THR A 176 -7.80 -10.60 -12.20
C THR A 176 -8.62 -9.68 -11.27
N PHE A 177 -9.10 -10.17 -10.13
CA PHE A 177 -9.68 -9.25 -9.15
C PHE A 177 -8.61 -8.34 -8.51
N GLY A 178 -7.36 -8.81 -8.43
CA GLY A 178 -6.22 -7.98 -8.03
C GLY A 178 -6.07 -6.73 -8.89
N MET A 179 -6.35 -6.81 -10.20
CA MET A 179 -6.34 -5.62 -11.07
C MET A 179 -7.42 -4.59 -10.65
N GLY A 180 -8.61 -5.05 -10.28
CA GLY A 180 -9.66 -4.17 -9.75
C GLY A 180 -9.22 -3.48 -8.46
N ALA A 181 -8.66 -4.25 -7.53
CA ALA A 181 -8.10 -3.73 -6.29
C ALA A 181 -6.98 -2.72 -6.53
N SER A 182 -6.02 -3.04 -7.42
CA SER A 182 -4.91 -2.15 -7.78
C SER A 182 -5.39 -0.85 -8.44
N THR A 183 -6.38 -0.94 -9.33
CA THR A 183 -6.96 0.24 -9.98
C THR A 183 -7.63 1.15 -8.94
N GLN A 184 -8.44 0.60 -8.05
CA GLN A 184 -9.07 1.35 -6.97
C GLN A 184 -8.02 1.98 -6.03
N ALA A 185 -7.00 1.22 -5.65
CA ALA A 185 -5.91 1.67 -4.79
C ALA A 185 -5.14 2.84 -5.43
N LEU A 186 -4.86 2.77 -6.74
CA LEU A 186 -4.16 3.84 -7.45
C LEU A 186 -4.97 5.15 -7.42
N PHE A 187 -6.26 5.09 -7.76
CA PHE A 187 -7.13 6.27 -7.70
C PHE A 187 -7.25 6.83 -6.27
N ALA A 188 -7.37 5.96 -5.27
CA ALA A 188 -7.46 6.37 -3.87
C ALA A 188 -6.16 7.01 -3.39
N ARG A 189 -5.00 6.41 -3.70
CA ARG A 189 -3.70 6.88 -3.20
C ARG A 189 -3.21 8.13 -3.92
N VAL A 190 -3.30 8.16 -5.26
CA VAL A 190 -2.90 9.35 -6.05
C VAL A 190 -3.86 10.51 -5.79
N GLY A 191 -5.16 10.27 -5.87
CA GLY A 191 -6.15 11.31 -5.63
C GLY A 191 -6.13 11.83 -4.19
N GLY A 192 -6.07 10.92 -3.21
CA GLY A 192 -5.95 11.26 -1.80
C GLY A 192 -4.67 12.03 -1.49
N GLY A 193 -3.51 11.56 -1.98
CA GLY A 193 -2.22 12.21 -1.78
C GLY A 193 -2.15 13.61 -2.41
N ILE A 194 -2.70 13.81 -3.62
CA ILE A 194 -2.77 15.15 -4.23
C ILE A 194 -3.69 16.05 -3.41
N TYR A 195 -4.81 15.54 -2.92
CA TYR A 195 -5.72 16.28 -2.08
C TYR A 195 -5.05 16.77 -0.78
N THR A 196 -4.49 15.80 -0.03
CA THR A 196 -3.82 16.04 1.26
C THR A 196 -2.72 17.07 1.12
N LYS A 197 -1.79 16.83 0.19
CA LYS A 197 -0.61 17.70 0.07
C LYS A 197 -0.89 19.03 -0.61
N ALA A 198 -1.97 19.17 -1.34
CA ALA A 198 -2.44 20.48 -1.79
C ALA A 198 -2.96 21.33 -0.63
N ALA A 199 -3.67 20.72 0.32
CA ALA A 199 -4.19 21.39 1.50
C ALA A 199 -3.07 21.74 2.49
N ASP A 200 -2.23 20.78 2.83
CA ASP A 200 -1.09 20.89 3.74
C ASP A 200 -0.09 21.96 3.27
N VAL A 201 0.43 21.87 2.04
CA VAL A 201 1.34 22.90 1.45
C VAL A 201 0.67 24.27 1.45
N GLY A 202 -0.63 24.34 1.15
CA GLY A 202 -1.40 25.59 1.19
C GLY A 202 -1.51 26.16 2.60
N ALA A 203 -1.76 25.32 3.59
CA ALA A 203 -1.80 25.70 5.00
C ALA A 203 -0.45 26.16 5.51
N ASP A 204 0.61 25.41 5.21
CA ASP A 204 1.96 25.64 5.71
C ASP A 204 2.63 26.87 5.13
N LEU A 205 2.67 26.99 3.80
CA LEU A 205 3.35 28.12 3.16
C LEU A 205 2.71 29.45 3.52
N VAL A 206 1.38 29.53 3.50
CA VAL A 206 0.71 30.81 3.79
C VAL A 206 0.53 31.03 5.29
N GLY A 207 0.17 29.97 6.04
CA GLY A 207 -0.04 30.07 7.49
C GLY A 207 1.27 30.24 8.27
N LYS A 208 2.14 29.25 8.18
CA LYS A 208 3.39 29.23 9.00
C LYS A 208 4.46 30.17 8.49
N VAL A 209 4.67 30.25 7.15
CA VAL A 209 5.80 30.99 6.58
C VAL A 209 5.43 32.46 6.32
N GLU A 210 4.28 32.77 5.69
CA GLU A 210 3.89 34.12 5.33
C GLU A 210 3.16 34.85 6.49
N ALA A 211 2.12 34.23 7.07
CA ALA A 211 1.31 34.86 8.13
C ALA A 211 1.86 34.65 9.53
N ASN A 212 2.82 33.71 9.71
CA ASN A 212 3.45 33.37 10.98
C ASN A 212 2.45 33.00 12.08
N ILE A 213 1.36 32.28 11.69
CA ILE A 213 0.38 31.69 12.62
C ILE A 213 0.76 30.23 12.92
N PRO A 214 0.38 29.70 14.11
CA PRO A 214 0.67 28.31 14.47
C PRO A 214 0.08 27.30 13.47
N GLU A 215 0.58 26.08 13.55
CA GLU A 215 -0.01 24.91 12.89
C GLU A 215 -1.40 24.63 13.46
N ASP A 216 -2.32 24.19 12.62
CA ASP A 216 -3.73 23.91 12.98
C ASP A 216 -4.53 25.12 13.53
N ASP A 217 -4.02 26.33 13.37
CA ASP A 217 -4.71 27.53 13.85
C ASP A 217 -6.09 27.68 13.18
N PRO A 218 -7.16 27.90 13.93
CA PRO A 218 -8.52 28.06 13.38
C PRO A 218 -8.68 29.25 12.44
N ARG A 219 -7.75 30.19 12.43
CA ARG A 219 -7.72 31.33 11.49
C ARG A 219 -7.28 30.92 10.08
N ASN A 220 -6.59 29.77 9.93
CA ASN A 220 -6.12 29.30 8.65
C ASN A 220 -7.26 28.59 7.89
N PRO A 221 -7.70 29.10 6.71
CA PRO A 221 -8.79 28.50 5.96
C PRO A 221 -8.53 27.08 5.47
N ALA A 222 -7.27 26.68 5.34
CA ALA A 222 -6.89 25.35 4.81
C ALA A 222 -6.87 24.26 5.88
N THR A 223 -6.85 24.56 7.21
CA THR A 223 -6.72 23.57 8.28
C THR A 223 -7.76 22.45 8.22
N ILE A 224 -9.04 22.76 7.96
CA ILE A 224 -10.04 21.69 7.82
C ILE A 224 -9.81 20.85 6.56
N ALA A 225 -9.34 21.47 5.47
CA ALA A 225 -9.02 20.72 4.25
C ALA A 225 -7.82 19.80 4.46
N ASP A 226 -6.84 20.23 5.25
CA ASP A 226 -5.67 19.46 5.65
C ASP A 226 -6.09 18.23 6.49
N ASN A 227 -6.81 18.44 7.58
CA ASN A 227 -7.36 17.35 8.40
C ASN A 227 -8.26 16.37 7.60
N VAL A 228 -9.00 16.84 6.60
CA VAL A 228 -9.73 15.96 5.66
C VAL A 228 -8.74 15.15 4.83
N GLY A 229 -7.65 15.78 4.42
CA GLY A 229 -6.59 15.18 3.61
C GLY A 229 -6.03 13.91 4.24
N ASP A 230 -5.58 13.97 5.49
CA ASP A 230 -5.02 12.83 6.20
C ASP A 230 -5.99 11.64 6.24
N ASN A 231 -7.27 11.91 6.43
CA ASN A 231 -8.29 10.86 6.43
C ASN A 231 -8.50 10.23 5.05
N VAL A 232 -8.41 10.98 3.97
CA VAL A 232 -8.67 10.47 2.61
C VAL A 232 -7.41 9.98 1.91
N GLY A 233 -6.26 10.61 2.15
CA GLY A 233 -4.95 10.23 1.60
C GLY A 233 -4.29 9.11 2.37
N ASP A 234 -4.05 9.35 3.66
CA ASP A 234 -3.24 8.45 4.47
C ASP A 234 -4.05 7.31 5.10
N VAL A 235 -5.35 7.48 5.36
CA VAL A 235 -6.18 6.37 5.84
C VAL A 235 -6.86 5.63 4.69
N ALA A 236 -7.72 6.28 3.90
CA ALA A 236 -8.48 5.60 2.86
C ALA A 236 -7.59 5.09 1.72
N GLY A 237 -6.61 5.91 1.28
CA GLY A 237 -5.65 5.54 0.24
C GLY A 237 -4.77 4.36 0.65
N MET A 238 -4.25 4.37 1.89
CA MET A 238 -3.43 3.30 2.44
C MET A 238 -4.22 2.00 2.62
N GLY A 239 -5.48 2.08 3.07
CA GLY A 239 -6.33 0.90 3.20
C GLY A 239 -6.58 0.18 1.90
N ALA A 240 -6.82 0.93 0.83
CA ALA A 240 -6.98 0.37 -0.51
C ALA A 240 -5.67 -0.25 -1.03
N ASP A 241 -4.50 0.40 -0.81
CA ASP A 241 -3.18 -0.10 -1.21
C ASP A 241 -2.81 -1.40 -0.49
N LEU A 242 -2.99 -1.44 0.83
CA LEU A 242 -2.64 -2.63 1.60
C LEU A 242 -3.64 -3.78 1.41
N TYR A 243 -4.92 -3.49 1.10
CA TYR A 243 -5.87 -4.49 0.63
C TYR A 243 -5.36 -5.16 -0.65
N GLU A 244 -4.94 -4.37 -1.62
CA GLU A 244 -4.39 -4.83 -2.89
C GLU A 244 -3.12 -5.66 -2.70
N SER A 245 -2.18 -5.18 -1.86
CA SER A 245 -0.94 -5.89 -1.55
C SER A 245 -1.19 -7.25 -0.90
N TYR A 246 -2.13 -7.30 0.04
CA TYR A 246 -2.50 -8.52 0.76
C TYR A 246 -3.13 -9.55 -0.17
N CYS A 247 -4.14 -9.16 -0.93
CA CYS A 247 -4.79 -10.06 -1.88
C CYS A 247 -3.85 -10.47 -3.00
N GLY A 248 -3.09 -9.53 -3.56
CA GLY A 248 -2.15 -9.79 -4.65
C GLY A 248 -1.06 -10.80 -4.27
N SER A 249 -0.51 -10.72 -3.05
CA SER A 249 0.49 -11.69 -2.58
C SER A 249 -0.10 -13.09 -2.40
N ILE A 250 -1.28 -13.21 -1.81
CA ILE A 250 -1.95 -14.51 -1.61
C ILE A 250 -2.29 -15.15 -2.95
N LEU A 251 -2.85 -14.38 -3.88
CA LEU A 251 -3.29 -14.89 -5.16
C LEU A 251 -2.15 -15.26 -6.11
N SER A 252 -1.12 -14.41 -6.20
CA SER A 252 0.06 -14.74 -7.01
C SER A 252 0.78 -15.98 -6.47
N THR A 253 0.87 -16.12 -5.15
CA THR A 253 1.44 -17.31 -4.53
C THR A 253 0.58 -18.56 -4.76
N ALA A 254 -0.73 -18.43 -4.70
CA ALA A 254 -1.66 -19.54 -5.02
C ALA A 254 -1.52 -19.96 -6.49
N ALA A 255 -1.39 -19.02 -7.42
CA ALA A 255 -1.17 -19.31 -8.83
C ALA A 255 0.18 -20.03 -9.06
N LEU A 256 1.24 -19.58 -8.39
CA LEU A 256 2.54 -20.27 -8.42
C LEU A 256 2.49 -21.65 -7.78
N GLY A 257 1.71 -21.85 -6.71
CA GLY A 257 1.46 -23.15 -6.13
C GLY A 257 0.73 -24.10 -7.07
N ALA A 258 -0.24 -23.59 -7.84
CA ALA A 258 -0.96 -24.37 -8.85
C ALA A 258 -0.04 -24.88 -9.97
N THR A 259 0.97 -24.10 -10.36
CA THR A 259 1.91 -24.48 -11.43
C THR A 259 3.10 -25.29 -10.92
N ALA A 260 3.65 -24.95 -9.75
CA ALA A 260 4.79 -25.65 -9.17
C ALA A 260 4.50 -27.12 -8.84
N PHE A 261 3.25 -27.45 -8.55
CA PHE A 261 2.82 -28.79 -8.15
C PHE A 261 1.80 -29.41 -9.10
N ALA A 262 1.77 -28.97 -10.36
CA ALA A 262 0.78 -29.40 -11.38
C ALA A 262 0.78 -30.91 -11.69
N MET A 263 1.87 -31.62 -11.38
CA MET A 263 2.00 -33.08 -11.60
C MET A 263 1.32 -33.93 -10.52
N ASN A 264 0.84 -33.33 -9.41
CA ASN A 264 0.22 -34.02 -8.30
C ASN A 264 -0.99 -33.23 -7.79
N ASP A 265 -2.19 -33.61 -8.22
CA ASP A 265 -3.45 -32.89 -7.95
C ASP A 265 -3.69 -32.60 -6.45
N ASP A 266 -3.36 -33.54 -5.57
CA ASP A 266 -3.55 -33.38 -4.13
C ASP A 266 -2.56 -32.39 -3.53
N MET A 267 -1.30 -32.43 -3.95
CA MET A 267 -0.28 -31.47 -3.57
C MET A 267 -0.56 -30.08 -4.17
N GLN A 268 -1.03 -30.02 -5.39
CA GLN A 268 -1.41 -28.79 -6.08
C GLN A 268 -2.48 -28.01 -5.28
N LEU A 269 -3.56 -28.68 -4.88
CA LEU A 269 -4.61 -28.07 -4.08
C LEU A 269 -4.07 -27.55 -2.73
N ARG A 270 -3.24 -28.34 -2.06
CA ARG A 270 -2.62 -27.95 -0.78
C ARG A 270 -1.71 -26.75 -0.94
N ALA A 271 -0.90 -26.69 -1.99
CA ALA A 271 -0.03 -25.54 -2.30
C ALA A 271 -0.84 -24.26 -2.63
N VAL A 272 -1.99 -24.40 -3.33
CA VAL A 272 -2.89 -23.28 -3.62
C VAL A 272 -3.52 -22.69 -2.35
N ILE A 273 -3.95 -23.53 -1.43
CA ILE A 273 -4.61 -23.05 -0.20
C ILE A 273 -3.65 -22.63 0.91
N ALA A 274 -2.38 -23.06 0.87
CA ALA A 274 -1.39 -22.76 1.90
C ALA A 274 -1.22 -21.25 2.17
N PRO A 275 -1.04 -20.37 1.17
CA PRO A 275 -0.94 -18.93 1.40
C PRO A 275 -2.21 -18.34 2.03
N MET A 276 -3.40 -18.86 1.68
CA MET A 276 -4.67 -18.43 2.25
C MET A 276 -4.76 -18.80 3.75
N ILE A 277 -4.28 -19.99 4.12
CA ILE A 277 -4.30 -20.47 5.51
C ILE A 277 -3.26 -19.73 6.36
N ILE A 278 -2.05 -19.48 5.83
CA ILE A 278 -1.03 -18.70 6.52
C ILE A 278 -1.59 -17.29 6.83
N ALA A 279 -2.22 -16.66 5.84
CA ALA A 279 -2.85 -15.36 6.00
C ALA A 279 -4.01 -15.40 7.03
N ALA A 280 -4.85 -16.44 6.99
CA ALA A 280 -5.95 -16.63 7.93
C ALA A 280 -5.48 -16.80 9.39
N VAL A 281 -4.43 -17.59 9.60
CA VAL A 281 -3.82 -17.75 10.94
C VAL A 281 -3.16 -16.43 11.36
N GLY A 282 -2.54 -15.70 10.44
CA GLY A 282 -2.00 -14.36 10.67
C GLY A 282 -3.01 -13.39 11.26
N VAL A 283 -4.29 -13.47 10.85
CA VAL A 283 -5.37 -12.66 11.44
C VAL A 283 -5.56 -12.95 12.93
N PHE A 284 -5.65 -14.22 13.32
CA PHE A 284 -5.82 -14.59 14.73
C PHE A 284 -4.62 -14.14 15.57
N LEU A 285 -3.40 -14.29 15.03
CA LEU A 285 -2.17 -13.90 15.73
C LEU A 285 -1.99 -12.38 15.77
N SER A 286 -2.46 -11.65 14.76
CA SER A 286 -2.54 -10.18 14.78
C SER A 286 -3.53 -9.70 15.86
N LEU A 287 -4.68 -10.37 16.04
CA LEU A 287 -5.61 -10.06 17.14
C LEU A 287 -4.95 -10.23 18.51
N ILE A 288 -4.19 -11.31 18.72
CA ILE A 288 -3.41 -11.48 19.96
C ILE A 288 -2.46 -10.31 20.16
N GLY A 289 -1.71 -9.91 19.12
CA GLY A 289 -0.81 -8.75 19.17
C GLY A 289 -1.54 -7.46 19.52
N ILE A 290 -2.70 -7.20 18.91
CA ILE A 290 -3.53 -6.01 19.20
C ILE A 290 -3.95 -5.97 20.68
N PHE A 291 -4.32 -7.09 21.28
CA PHE A 291 -4.69 -7.16 22.69
C PHE A 291 -3.50 -7.04 23.65
N LEU A 292 -2.27 -7.31 23.19
CA LEU A 292 -1.04 -7.13 23.98
C LEU A 292 -0.60 -5.67 24.05
N VAL A 293 -1.02 -4.81 23.13
CA VAL A 293 -0.73 -3.37 23.19
C VAL A 293 -1.50 -2.75 24.34
N LYS A 294 -0.80 -2.50 25.43
CA LYS A 294 -1.32 -1.88 26.67
C LYS A 294 -0.29 -0.91 27.22
N THR A 295 -0.76 0.21 27.71
CA THR A 295 0.06 1.24 28.32
C THR A 295 -0.42 1.55 29.74
N LYS A 296 0.49 1.98 30.60
CA LYS A 296 0.19 2.38 31.98
C LYS A 296 0.01 3.90 32.06
N GLU A 297 -0.66 4.38 33.09
CA GLU A 297 -0.67 5.81 33.40
C GLU A 297 0.74 6.32 33.65
N GLY A 298 1.07 7.50 33.09
CA GLY A 298 2.42 8.07 33.17
C GLY A 298 3.45 7.42 32.25
N ALA A 299 3.01 6.61 31.25
CA ALA A 299 3.91 6.04 30.23
C ALA A 299 4.59 7.13 29.41
N THR A 300 5.89 6.95 29.17
CA THR A 300 6.67 7.82 28.28
C THR A 300 6.47 7.43 26.83
N MET A 301 6.85 8.31 25.88
CA MET A 301 6.90 8.04 24.44
C MET A 301 7.62 6.70 24.14
N LYS A 302 8.74 6.44 24.80
CA LYS A 302 9.49 5.19 24.64
C LYS A 302 8.70 3.96 25.09
N ASP A 303 7.92 4.08 26.16
CA ASP A 303 7.07 2.98 26.66
C ASP A 303 5.93 2.69 25.68
N LEU A 304 5.36 3.75 25.07
CA LEU A 304 4.32 3.63 24.05
C LEU A 304 4.84 2.91 22.80
N LEU A 305 5.99 3.35 22.27
CA LEU A 305 6.65 2.72 21.13
C LEU A 305 7.02 1.27 21.44
N GLY A 306 7.52 1.02 22.67
CA GLY A 306 7.81 -0.34 23.15
C GLY A 306 6.58 -1.23 23.17
N SER A 307 5.43 -0.72 23.60
CA SER A 307 4.17 -1.48 23.62
C SER A 307 3.65 -1.83 22.22
N LEU A 308 3.70 -0.87 21.28
CA LEU A 308 3.35 -1.12 19.88
C LEU A 308 4.27 -2.15 19.23
N SER A 309 5.59 -2.01 19.45
CA SER A 309 6.59 -2.96 18.95
C SER A 309 6.44 -4.35 19.57
N LEU A 310 6.06 -4.45 20.85
CA LEU A 310 5.79 -5.73 21.51
C LEU A 310 4.64 -6.47 20.80
N GLY A 311 3.55 -5.78 20.50
CA GLY A 311 2.41 -6.38 19.81
C GLY A 311 2.77 -6.90 18.42
N THR A 312 3.43 -6.09 17.60
CA THR A 312 3.84 -6.47 16.23
C THR A 312 4.87 -7.60 16.22
N ASN A 313 5.92 -7.51 17.06
CA ASN A 313 6.97 -8.53 17.13
C ASN A 313 6.42 -9.86 17.68
N THR A 314 5.54 -9.82 18.68
CA THR A 314 4.91 -11.05 19.21
C THR A 314 4.07 -11.73 18.12
N SER A 315 3.26 -10.97 17.36
CA SER A 315 2.53 -11.51 16.21
C SER A 315 3.47 -12.17 15.20
N ALA A 316 4.56 -11.51 14.81
CA ALA A 316 5.52 -12.04 13.85
C ALA A 316 6.18 -13.34 14.33
N VAL A 317 6.59 -13.39 15.60
CA VAL A 317 7.18 -14.60 16.20
C VAL A 317 6.17 -15.75 16.25
N LEU A 318 4.93 -15.49 16.67
CA LEU A 318 3.89 -16.51 16.71
C LEU A 318 3.55 -17.03 15.31
N ILE A 319 3.52 -16.17 14.30
CA ILE A 319 3.30 -16.57 12.90
C ILE A 319 4.45 -17.45 12.42
N ALA A 320 5.70 -17.09 12.72
CA ALA A 320 6.86 -17.88 12.36
C ALA A 320 6.75 -19.33 12.90
N PHE A 321 6.35 -19.50 14.16
CA PHE A 321 6.13 -20.84 14.74
C PHE A 321 4.90 -21.54 14.17
N ALA A 322 3.78 -20.84 14.02
CA ALA A 322 2.54 -21.42 13.51
C ALA A 322 2.69 -21.96 12.08
N THR A 323 3.53 -21.32 11.26
CA THR A 323 3.75 -21.71 9.87
C THR A 323 4.32 -23.12 9.76
N PHE A 324 5.22 -23.55 10.66
CA PHE A 324 5.73 -24.93 10.69
C PHE A 324 4.60 -25.93 10.90
N GLY A 325 3.70 -25.66 11.84
CA GLY A 325 2.53 -26.51 12.09
C GLY A 325 1.55 -26.54 10.91
N ILE A 326 1.29 -25.41 10.27
CA ILE A 326 0.40 -25.31 9.11
C ILE A 326 0.94 -26.13 7.95
N LEU A 327 2.19 -25.86 7.53
CA LEU A 327 2.78 -26.51 6.35
C LEU A 327 3.04 -27.99 6.58
N TYR A 328 3.36 -28.40 7.82
CA TYR A 328 3.43 -29.81 8.20
C TYR A 328 2.04 -30.49 8.09
N SER A 329 0.97 -29.84 8.58
CA SER A 329 -0.39 -30.41 8.52
C SER A 329 -0.92 -30.50 7.08
N LEU A 330 -0.49 -29.59 6.22
CA LEU A 330 -0.79 -29.61 4.79
C LEU A 330 0.08 -30.60 4.03
N GLN A 331 1.10 -31.18 4.65
CA GLN A 331 2.04 -32.12 4.03
C GLN A 331 2.67 -31.55 2.72
N ILE A 332 2.97 -30.25 2.71
CA ILE A 332 3.66 -29.63 1.58
C ILE A 332 5.03 -30.25 1.44
N GLU A 333 5.42 -30.58 0.21
CA GLU A 333 6.76 -31.05 -0.06
C GLU A 333 7.79 -30.02 0.37
N ASN A 334 8.88 -30.44 1.04
CA ASN A 334 9.84 -29.53 1.66
C ASN A 334 9.20 -28.48 2.59
N TRP A 335 8.18 -28.86 3.36
CA TRP A 335 7.46 -27.96 4.27
C TRP A 335 8.38 -27.15 5.20
N MET A 336 9.50 -27.73 5.61
CA MET A 336 10.51 -27.01 6.41
C MET A 336 11.12 -25.84 5.63
N GLY A 337 11.58 -26.08 4.41
CA GLY A 337 12.18 -25.05 3.57
C GLY A 337 11.16 -23.94 3.22
N VAL A 338 9.92 -24.32 2.92
CA VAL A 338 8.82 -23.36 2.68
C VAL A 338 8.51 -22.56 3.95
N SER A 339 8.60 -23.17 5.15
CA SER A 339 8.46 -22.44 6.43
C SER A 339 9.59 -21.43 6.63
N PHE A 340 10.81 -21.77 6.29
CA PHE A 340 11.93 -20.82 6.33
C PHE A 340 11.74 -19.67 5.34
N SER A 341 11.09 -19.89 4.19
CA SER A 341 10.73 -18.81 3.26
C SER A 341 9.79 -17.79 3.91
N VAL A 342 8.79 -18.23 4.70
CA VAL A 342 7.94 -17.31 5.49
C VAL A 342 8.78 -16.49 6.46
N ILE A 343 9.72 -17.13 7.17
CA ILE A 343 10.61 -16.44 8.12
C ILE A 343 11.49 -15.42 7.40
N CYS A 344 12.01 -15.74 6.21
CA CYS A 344 12.76 -14.77 5.39
C CYS A 344 11.93 -13.53 5.09
N GLY A 345 10.66 -13.68 4.73
CA GLY A 345 9.73 -12.56 4.50
C GLY A 345 9.49 -11.74 5.76
N LEU A 346 9.17 -12.39 6.89
CA LEU A 346 8.99 -11.71 8.19
C LEU A 346 10.23 -10.93 8.62
N LEU A 347 11.41 -11.54 8.52
CA LEU A 347 12.67 -10.87 8.86
C LEU A 347 12.98 -9.70 7.92
N ALA A 348 12.72 -9.86 6.62
CA ALA A 348 12.88 -8.76 5.67
C ALA A 348 12.00 -7.56 6.06
N GLY A 349 10.74 -7.78 6.43
CA GLY A 349 9.85 -6.74 6.91
C GLY A 349 10.38 -6.01 8.16
N VAL A 350 10.88 -6.77 9.14
CA VAL A 350 11.46 -6.19 10.37
C VAL A 350 12.72 -5.38 10.07
N ILE A 351 13.62 -5.90 9.23
CA ILE A 351 14.89 -5.22 8.88
C ILE A 351 14.61 -3.93 8.11
N ILE A 352 13.70 -3.97 7.12
CA ILE A 352 13.32 -2.78 6.35
C ILE A 352 12.68 -1.74 7.25
N GLY A 353 11.77 -2.15 8.13
CA GLY A 353 11.16 -1.26 9.11
C GLY A 353 12.19 -0.58 10.00
N LYS A 354 13.15 -1.33 10.54
CA LYS A 354 14.24 -0.78 11.37
C LYS A 354 15.19 0.13 10.57
N ALA A 355 15.47 -0.20 9.33
CA ALA A 355 16.27 0.67 8.46
C ALA A 355 15.54 2.00 8.19
N THR A 356 14.25 1.94 7.90
CA THR A 356 13.42 3.14 7.72
C THR A 356 13.40 3.99 9.00
N GLU A 357 13.15 3.38 10.15
CA GLU A 357 13.21 4.06 11.45
C GLU A 357 14.55 4.77 11.67
N TYR A 358 15.68 4.12 11.35
CA TYR A 358 17.02 4.71 11.50
C TYR A 358 17.21 5.97 10.64
N TYR A 359 16.71 5.95 9.40
CA TYR A 359 16.89 7.08 8.48
C TYR A 359 15.86 8.21 8.66
N THR A 360 14.71 7.94 9.28
CA THR A 360 13.61 8.91 9.37
C THR A 360 13.32 9.41 10.77
N SER A 361 13.65 8.67 11.83
CA SER A 361 13.29 9.05 13.21
C SER A 361 14.15 10.20 13.76
N LEU A 362 13.53 11.05 14.57
CA LEU A 362 14.15 12.12 15.37
C LEU A 362 15.34 11.68 16.23
N SER A 363 15.32 10.42 16.67
CA SER A 363 16.32 9.90 17.61
C SER A 363 17.68 9.69 16.96
N PHE A 364 17.75 9.53 15.64
CA PHE A 364 18.95 9.09 14.94
C PHE A 364 19.67 10.21 14.20
N LYS A 365 20.94 9.95 13.92
CA LYS A 365 21.87 10.90 13.32
C LYS A 365 21.44 11.45 11.95
N PRO A 366 20.89 10.64 11.00
CA PRO A 366 20.54 11.16 9.67
C PRO A 366 19.57 12.34 9.71
N THR A 367 18.50 12.23 10.49
CA THR A 367 17.49 13.29 10.67
C THR A 367 18.07 14.53 11.35
N LYS A 368 18.88 14.34 12.40
CA LYS A 368 19.56 15.43 13.11
C LYS A 368 20.52 16.20 12.21
N GLU A 369 21.22 15.52 11.29
CA GLU A 369 22.10 16.17 10.32
C GLU A 369 21.33 17.00 9.28
N ILE A 370 20.11 16.61 8.93
CA ILE A 370 19.23 17.41 8.06
C ILE A 370 18.80 18.68 8.80
N ALA A 371 18.39 18.55 10.08
CA ALA A 371 18.03 19.69 10.93
C ALA A 371 19.20 20.66 11.09
N ALA A 372 20.42 20.17 11.37
CA ALA A 372 21.62 20.99 11.46
C ALA A 372 21.95 21.75 10.16
N ALA A 373 21.68 21.13 8.99
CA ALA A 373 21.86 21.80 7.71
C ALA A 373 20.95 23.04 7.54
N GLY A 374 19.86 23.12 8.33
CA GLY A 374 18.95 24.27 8.37
C GLY A 374 19.61 25.57 8.88
N GLU A 375 20.68 25.49 9.69
CA GLU A 375 21.45 26.67 10.08
C GLU A 375 22.10 27.39 8.91
N THR A 376 22.42 26.66 7.82
CA THR A 376 22.97 27.23 6.58
C THR A 376 21.87 27.73 5.66
N GLY A 377 20.68 27.11 5.66
CA GLY A 377 19.52 27.54 4.87
C GLY A 377 18.76 26.41 4.20
N SER A 378 17.68 26.75 3.48
CA SER A 378 16.76 25.77 2.86
C SER A 378 17.43 24.90 1.79
N ALA A 379 18.35 25.46 0.99
CA ALA A 379 19.04 24.71 -0.07
C ALA A 379 19.84 23.53 0.50
N THR A 380 20.55 23.74 1.61
CA THR A 380 21.34 22.70 2.29
C THR A 380 20.48 21.64 2.93
N VAL A 381 19.30 22.01 3.49
CA VAL A 381 18.29 21.06 3.97
C VAL A 381 17.82 20.15 2.84
N ILE A 382 17.46 20.72 1.69
CA ILE A 382 17.00 19.94 0.52
C ILE A 382 18.10 19.00 0.03
N ILE A 383 19.33 19.48 -0.18
CA ILE A 383 20.46 18.66 -0.63
C ILE A 383 20.74 17.51 0.34
N LYS A 384 20.76 17.81 1.65
CA LYS A 384 21.05 16.82 2.68
C LYS A 384 19.97 15.73 2.73
N GLY A 385 18.69 16.10 2.65
CA GLY A 385 17.58 15.14 2.64
C GLY A 385 17.56 14.25 1.40
N ILE A 386 17.82 14.81 0.20
CA ILE A 386 18.00 14.01 -1.03
C ILE A 386 19.12 12.99 -0.84
N GLY A 387 20.30 13.44 -0.37
CA GLY A 387 21.44 12.56 -0.13
C GLY A 387 21.14 11.46 0.88
N THR A 388 20.48 11.80 1.99
CA THR A 388 20.06 10.85 3.03
C THR A 388 19.08 9.82 2.46
N GLY A 389 18.08 10.27 1.69
CA GLY A 389 17.11 9.39 1.04
C GLY A 389 17.77 8.42 0.05
N MET A 390 18.71 8.89 -0.77
CA MET A 390 19.48 8.03 -1.70
C MET A 390 20.26 6.95 -0.94
N ILE A 391 20.97 7.31 0.13
CA ILE A 391 21.73 6.34 0.94
C ILE A 391 20.82 5.35 1.62
N SER A 392 19.64 5.77 2.05
CA SER A 392 18.67 4.92 2.77
C SER A 392 18.15 3.74 1.95
N THR A 393 18.28 3.78 0.62
CA THR A 393 17.86 2.68 -0.27
C THR A 393 18.72 1.43 -0.12
N CYS A 394 19.96 1.57 0.35
CA CYS A 394 20.95 0.47 0.38
C CYS A 394 20.46 -0.72 1.22
N ILE A 395 20.04 -0.50 2.47
CA ILE A 395 19.63 -1.58 3.37
C ILE A 395 18.38 -2.29 2.86
N PRO A 396 17.27 -1.61 2.48
CA PRO A 396 16.10 -2.26 1.94
C PRO A 396 16.37 -3.07 0.67
N ILE A 397 17.18 -2.56 -0.27
CA ILE A 397 17.50 -3.28 -1.51
C ILE A 397 18.29 -4.55 -1.21
N VAL A 398 19.33 -4.46 -0.39
CA VAL A 398 20.13 -5.64 0.00
C VAL A 398 19.26 -6.65 0.74
N THR A 399 18.41 -6.19 1.66
CA THR A 399 17.51 -7.07 2.43
C THR A 399 16.55 -7.82 1.52
N ILE A 400 15.89 -7.15 0.58
CA ILE A 400 14.98 -7.80 -0.36
C ILE A 400 15.75 -8.77 -1.27
N SER A 401 16.93 -8.39 -1.77
CA SER A 401 17.75 -9.26 -2.61
C SER A 401 18.14 -10.54 -1.88
N VAL A 402 18.57 -10.44 -0.63
CA VAL A 402 18.90 -11.60 0.22
C VAL A 402 17.64 -12.43 0.51
N ALA A 403 16.49 -11.77 0.83
CA ALA A 403 15.26 -12.48 1.08
C ALA A 403 14.77 -13.27 -0.15
N ILE A 404 14.86 -12.71 -1.35
CA ILE A 404 14.53 -13.38 -2.61
C ILE A 404 15.40 -14.63 -2.77
N ILE A 405 16.73 -14.50 -2.66
CA ILE A 405 17.66 -15.63 -2.85
C ILE A 405 17.43 -16.71 -1.79
N LEU A 406 17.35 -16.33 -0.52
CA LEU A 406 17.16 -17.30 0.57
C LEU A 406 15.80 -18.01 0.47
N SER A 407 14.72 -17.28 0.19
CA SER A 407 13.38 -17.88 0.04
C SER A 407 13.34 -18.86 -1.12
N TYR A 408 13.98 -18.50 -2.23
CA TYR A 408 14.11 -19.36 -3.40
C TYR A 408 14.86 -20.66 -3.04
N LEU A 409 16.05 -20.55 -2.42
CA LEU A 409 16.88 -21.70 -2.05
C LEU A 409 16.21 -22.57 -0.98
N CYS A 410 15.58 -21.97 0.02
CA CYS A 410 14.89 -22.72 1.06
C CYS A 410 13.73 -23.55 0.48
N ALA A 411 12.92 -22.97 -0.39
CA ALA A 411 11.74 -23.64 -0.93
C ALA A 411 12.13 -24.79 -1.90
N ASN A 412 13.21 -24.65 -2.66
CA ASN A 412 13.68 -25.69 -3.59
C ASN A 412 14.65 -26.71 -2.96
N GLY A 413 14.86 -26.68 -1.65
CA GLY A 413 15.74 -27.63 -0.94
C GLY A 413 17.23 -27.35 -1.13
N PHE A 414 17.63 -26.12 -1.41
CA PHE A 414 19.00 -25.68 -1.73
C PHE A 414 19.57 -26.29 -3.00
N GLU A 415 18.70 -26.69 -3.92
CA GLU A 415 19.13 -27.17 -5.23
C GLU A 415 19.62 -25.96 -6.07
N LEU A 416 20.87 -26.02 -6.51
CA LEU A 416 21.47 -24.94 -7.32
C LEU A 416 21.27 -25.14 -8.83
N ALA A 417 20.82 -26.32 -9.24
CA ALA A 417 20.52 -26.58 -10.64
C ALA A 417 19.24 -25.83 -11.03
N LEU A 418 19.32 -25.05 -12.10
CA LEU A 418 18.15 -24.34 -12.66
C LEU A 418 17.32 -25.32 -13.52
N THR A 419 16.68 -26.29 -12.86
CA THR A 419 15.68 -27.14 -13.48
C THR A 419 14.33 -26.45 -13.43
N THR A 420 13.40 -26.80 -14.30
CA THR A 420 12.04 -26.24 -14.30
C THR A 420 11.37 -26.41 -12.95
N GLU A 421 11.52 -27.58 -12.33
CA GLU A 421 10.94 -27.89 -11.05
C GLU A 421 11.54 -27.03 -9.93
N SER A 422 12.87 -26.86 -9.89
CA SER A 422 13.54 -26.02 -8.89
C SER A 422 13.19 -24.55 -9.06
N ILE A 423 13.02 -24.05 -10.30
CA ILE A 423 12.59 -22.68 -10.57
C ILE A 423 11.15 -22.46 -10.06
N SER A 424 10.22 -23.33 -10.42
CA SER A 424 8.81 -23.19 -10.03
C SER A 424 8.64 -23.25 -8.50
N ARG A 425 9.31 -24.19 -7.83
CA ARG A 425 9.30 -24.29 -6.36
C ARG A 425 9.97 -23.09 -5.69
N GLY A 426 11.08 -22.61 -6.24
CA GLY A 426 11.77 -21.42 -5.74
C GLY A 426 10.92 -20.15 -5.87
N LEU A 427 10.25 -19.96 -6.99
CA LEU A 427 9.32 -18.84 -7.21
C LEU A 427 8.11 -18.90 -6.25
N TYR A 428 7.57 -20.11 -6.01
CA TYR A 428 6.57 -20.34 -4.98
C TYR A 428 7.07 -19.92 -3.60
N GLY A 429 8.33 -20.25 -3.26
CA GLY A 429 8.96 -19.84 -2.01
C GLY A 429 9.06 -18.32 -1.84
N ILE A 430 9.36 -17.58 -2.91
CA ILE A 430 9.36 -16.11 -2.90
C ILE A 430 7.95 -15.56 -2.65
N GLY A 431 6.94 -16.14 -3.32
CA GLY A 431 5.54 -15.79 -3.08
C GLY A 431 5.13 -16.04 -1.62
N ILE A 432 5.47 -17.19 -1.08
CA ILE A 432 5.25 -17.54 0.34
C ILE A 432 5.95 -16.56 1.28
N ALA A 433 7.15 -16.06 0.95
CA ALA A 433 7.83 -15.04 1.75
C ALA A 433 7.05 -13.70 1.73
N ALA A 434 6.47 -13.31 0.59
CA ALA A 434 5.61 -12.14 0.50
C ALA A 434 4.36 -12.28 1.39
N VAL A 435 3.69 -13.45 1.35
CA VAL A 435 2.55 -13.76 2.22
C VAL A 435 2.97 -13.78 3.69
N GLY A 436 4.14 -14.33 4.00
CA GLY A 436 4.71 -14.33 5.35
C GLY A 436 4.90 -12.91 5.88
N MET A 437 5.50 -12.03 5.11
CA MET A 437 5.65 -10.62 5.45
C MET A 437 4.29 -9.98 5.73
N LEU A 438 3.30 -10.15 4.85
CA LEU A 438 1.97 -9.56 4.96
C LEU A 438 1.04 -10.25 5.96
N SER A 439 1.41 -11.41 6.51
CA SER A 439 0.60 -12.11 7.51
C SER A 439 0.42 -11.34 8.83
N THR A 440 1.31 -10.37 9.12
CA THR A 440 1.19 -9.45 10.26
C THR A 440 0.34 -8.22 9.95
N LEU A 441 -0.23 -8.10 8.74
CA LEU A 441 -0.86 -6.87 8.26
C LEU A 441 -1.96 -6.34 9.19
N GLY A 442 -2.73 -7.22 9.82
CA GLY A 442 -3.82 -6.81 10.73
C GLY A 442 -3.34 -5.90 11.85
N ILE A 443 -2.20 -6.18 12.46
CA ILE A 443 -1.62 -5.34 13.51
C ILE A 443 -0.72 -4.25 12.93
N THR A 444 0.03 -4.53 11.88
CA THR A 444 0.93 -3.54 11.27
C THR A 444 0.13 -2.34 10.75
N LEU A 445 -1.01 -2.61 10.08
CA LEU A 445 -1.89 -1.54 9.62
C LEU A 445 -2.60 -0.81 10.77
N ALA A 446 -2.82 -1.48 11.90
CA ALA A 446 -3.34 -0.81 13.10
C ALA A 446 -2.35 0.23 13.65
N THR A 447 -1.05 -0.08 13.63
CA THR A 447 0.01 0.87 14.04
C THR A 447 0.27 1.96 13.03
N ASP A 448 -0.09 1.76 11.76
CA ASP A 448 0.08 2.75 10.70
C ASP A 448 -1.12 3.72 10.66
N ALA A 449 -2.35 3.20 10.65
CA ALA A 449 -3.58 4.00 10.65
C ALA A 449 -3.79 4.82 11.95
N TYR A 450 -3.09 4.49 13.02
CA TYR A 450 -3.06 5.26 14.25
C TYR A 450 -2.49 6.68 14.04
N GLY A 451 -1.44 6.84 13.19
CA GLY A 451 -0.76 8.12 12.95
C GLY A 451 -1.71 9.24 12.51
N PRO A 452 -2.42 9.11 11.39
CA PRO A 452 -3.36 10.13 10.93
C PRO A 452 -4.51 10.42 11.92
N ILE A 453 -4.91 9.45 12.74
CA ILE A 453 -5.90 9.67 13.80
C ILE A 453 -5.33 10.56 14.91
N ALA A 454 -4.05 10.37 15.27
CA ALA A 454 -3.36 11.15 16.30
C ALA A 454 -3.09 12.58 15.82
N ASP A 455 -2.66 12.74 14.58
CA ASP A 455 -2.42 14.02 13.93
C ASP A 455 -3.71 14.87 13.89
N ASN A 456 -4.78 14.33 13.34
CA ASN A 456 -6.10 14.98 13.36
C ASN A 456 -6.66 15.22 14.78
N ALA A 457 -6.23 14.47 15.79
CA ALA A 457 -6.57 14.77 17.18
C ALA A 457 -5.83 16.02 17.67
N GLY A 458 -4.58 16.23 17.22
CA GLY A 458 -3.82 17.46 17.43
C GLY A 458 -4.52 18.68 16.84
N GLY A 459 -4.91 18.56 15.55
CA GLY A 459 -5.67 19.62 14.88
C GLY A 459 -7.01 19.95 15.58
N ASN A 460 -7.75 18.92 16.01
CA ASN A 460 -8.98 19.16 16.79
C ASN A 460 -8.70 19.84 18.15
N ALA A 461 -7.63 19.45 18.84
CA ALA A 461 -7.24 20.03 20.12
C ALA A 461 -6.88 21.52 19.98
N GLU A 462 -6.09 21.88 18.94
CA GLU A 462 -5.69 23.25 18.67
C GLU A 462 -6.91 24.12 18.27
N MET A 463 -7.68 23.68 17.27
CA MET A 463 -8.87 24.40 16.81
C MET A 463 -9.96 24.55 17.88
N SER A 464 -9.96 23.68 18.90
CA SER A 464 -10.90 23.72 20.03
C SER A 464 -10.34 24.46 21.23
N GLU A 465 -9.13 25.00 21.16
CA GLU A 465 -8.44 25.75 22.23
C GLU A 465 -8.41 24.98 23.56
N LEU A 466 -8.06 23.67 23.52
CA LEU A 466 -8.05 22.80 24.71
C LEU A 466 -6.88 23.08 25.68
N GLY A 467 -5.95 23.94 25.28
CA GLY A 467 -4.81 24.37 26.09
C GLY A 467 -3.53 23.55 25.80
N PRO A 468 -2.37 24.10 26.22
CA PRO A 468 -1.06 23.61 25.82
C PRO A 468 -0.75 22.19 26.33
N GLU A 469 -1.29 21.78 27.46
CA GLU A 469 -1.07 20.44 28.03
C GLU A 469 -1.71 19.34 27.16
N VAL A 470 -2.91 19.59 26.63
CA VAL A 470 -3.60 18.65 25.75
C VAL A 470 -2.88 18.61 24.40
N ARG A 471 -2.51 19.77 23.86
CA ARG A 471 -1.74 19.89 22.63
C ARG A 471 -0.41 19.13 22.73
N GLN A 472 0.34 19.29 23.81
CA GLN A 472 1.58 18.55 24.03
C GLN A 472 1.35 17.02 23.96
N ARG A 473 0.30 16.51 24.62
CA ARG A 473 -0.02 15.09 24.59
C ARG A 473 -0.40 14.58 23.18
N THR A 474 -1.14 15.38 22.42
CA THR A 474 -1.47 15.03 21.04
C THR A 474 -0.26 15.10 20.12
N ASP A 475 0.65 16.07 20.32
CA ASP A 475 1.93 16.17 19.58
C ASP A 475 2.85 14.97 19.87
N GLU A 476 2.88 14.49 21.12
CA GLU A 476 3.61 13.26 21.48
C GLU A 476 3.02 12.02 20.78
N LEU A 477 1.69 11.93 20.67
CA LEU A 477 1.03 10.87 19.94
C LEU A 477 1.29 10.96 18.43
N ASP A 478 1.28 12.16 17.86
CA ASP A 478 1.57 12.39 16.45
C ASP A 478 3.03 12.04 16.09
N ALA A 479 4.00 12.46 16.91
CA ALA A 479 5.40 12.09 16.71
C ALA A 479 5.64 10.56 16.77
N LEU A 480 4.90 9.85 17.64
CA LEU A 480 4.88 8.39 17.64
C LEU A 480 4.26 7.85 16.35
N GLY A 481 3.14 8.44 15.90
CA GLY A 481 2.43 8.10 14.69
C GLY A 481 3.30 8.23 13.43
N ASN A 482 4.05 9.30 13.31
CA ASN A 482 4.97 9.53 12.18
C ASN A 482 6.09 8.48 12.11
N THR A 483 6.61 8.06 13.27
CA THR A 483 7.62 6.99 13.33
C THR A 483 7.03 5.64 12.90
N THR A 484 5.83 5.31 13.35
CA THR A 484 5.16 4.04 12.97
C THR A 484 4.71 4.06 11.52
N ALA A 485 4.18 5.17 11.03
CA ALA A 485 3.77 5.34 9.62
C ALA A 485 4.96 5.22 8.65
N ALA A 486 6.12 5.80 8.98
CA ALA A 486 7.33 5.63 8.17
C ALA A 486 7.74 4.15 8.09
N THR A 487 7.70 3.44 9.22
CA THR A 487 7.98 2.00 9.28
C THR A 487 6.98 1.19 8.47
N GLY A 488 5.68 1.51 8.55
CA GLY A 488 4.60 0.90 7.78
C GLY A 488 4.76 1.10 6.26
N LYS A 489 5.15 2.30 5.83
CA LYS A 489 5.45 2.59 4.42
C LYS A 489 6.64 1.76 3.92
N GLY A 490 7.72 1.63 4.70
CA GLY A 490 8.85 0.76 4.38
C GLY A 490 8.44 -0.70 4.23
N PHE A 491 7.62 -1.21 5.14
CA PHE A 491 7.02 -2.54 5.09
C PHE A 491 6.15 -2.74 3.83
N ALA A 492 5.28 -1.80 3.51
CA ALA A 492 4.42 -1.85 2.33
C ALA A 492 5.24 -1.90 1.02
N ILE A 493 6.27 -1.07 0.90
CA ILE A 493 7.15 -1.02 -0.27
C ILE A 493 7.94 -2.33 -0.40
N GLY A 494 8.48 -2.87 0.70
CA GLY A 494 9.21 -4.16 0.70
C GLY A 494 8.31 -5.34 0.31
N SER A 495 7.09 -5.42 0.85
CA SER A 495 6.15 -6.48 0.50
C SER A 495 5.73 -6.42 -0.97
N ALA A 496 5.60 -5.21 -1.54
CA ALA A 496 5.30 -5.04 -2.96
C ALA A 496 6.41 -5.56 -3.87
N ALA A 497 7.66 -5.44 -3.48
CA ALA A 497 8.79 -5.96 -4.26
C ALA A 497 8.74 -7.49 -4.38
N LEU A 498 8.49 -8.19 -3.26
CA LEU A 498 8.32 -9.65 -3.26
C LEU A 498 7.07 -10.08 -4.05
N THR A 499 5.95 -9.38 -3.85
CA THR A 499 4.69 -9.65 -4.57
C THR A 499 4.85 -9.44 -6.07
N ALA A 500 5.52 -8.36 -6.50
CA ALA A 500 5.72 -8.05 -7.91
C ALA A 500 6.55 -9.12 -8.63
N LEU A 501 7.51 -9.74 -7.96
CA LEU A 501 8.26 -10.86 -8.52
C LEU A 501 7.39 -12.11 -8.69
N ALA A 502 6.51 -12.40 -7.73
CA ALA A 502 5.53 -13.47 -7.86
C ALA A 502 4.53 -13.20 -9.00
N LEU A 503 4.10 -11.95 -9.17
CA LEU A 503 3.22 -11.53 -10.29
C LEU A 503 3.93 -11.61 -11.64
N LEU A 504 5.24 -11.33 -11.71
CA LEU A 504 6.01 -11.51 -12.95
C LEU A 504 6.01 -12.97 -13.39
N ALA A 505 6.21 -13.90 -12.47
CA ALA A 505 6.13 -15.32 -12.77
C ALA A 505 4.70 -15.74 -13.19
N SER A 506 3.68 -15.21 -12.50
CA SER A 506 2.27 -15.43 -12.87
C SER A 506 1.93 -14.88 -14.28
N TYR A 507 2.59 -13.81 -14.73
CA TYR A 507 2.43 -13.30 -16.09
C TYR A 507 2.89 -14.33 -17.15
N VAL A 508 4.00 -15.02 -16.91
CA VAL A 508 4.48 -16.07 -17.83
C VAL A 508 3.46 -17.21 -17.93
N GLU A 509 2.87 -17.60 -16.81
CA GLU A 509 1.84 -18.65 -16.81
C GLU A 509 0.56 -18.21 -17.56
N GLU A 510 0.13 -16.96 -17.40
CA GLU A 510 -1.03 -16.46 -18.15
C GLU A 510 -0.75 -16.37 -19.66
N VAL A 511 0.47 -16.02 -20.07
CA VAL A 511 0.90 -16.09 -21.47
C VAL A 511 0.80 -17.53 -21.99
N LYS A 512 1.24 -18.53 -21.20
CA LYS A 512 1.12 -19.94 -21.52
C LYS A 512 -0.33 -20.35 -21.77
N ILE A 513 -1.24 -19.97 -20.87
CA ILE A 513 -2.67 -20.23 -20.99
C ILE A 513 -3.25 -19.58 -22.25
N ALA A 514 -2.89 -18.32 -22.49
CA ALA A 514 -3.35 -17.59 -23.66
C ALA A 514 -2.89 -18.24 -24.99
N MET A 515 -1.64 -18.67 -25.06
CA MET A 515 -1.11 -19.39 -26.22
C MET A 515 -1.79 -20.76 -26.41
N THR A 516 -2.03 -21.49 -25.31
CA THR A 516 -2.74 -22.78 -25.37
C THR A 516 -4.15 -22.61 -25.94
N ARG A 517 -4.90 -21.60 -25.50
CA ARG A 517 -6.21 -21.26 -26.08
C ARG A 517 -6.13 -20.89 -27.57
N ALA A 518 -5.08 -20.16 -27.97
CA ALA A 518 -4.87 -19.81 -29.35
C ALA A 518 -4.58 -21.06 -30.24
N VAL A 519 -3.82 -22.02 -29.71
CA VAL A 519 -3.58 -23.32 -30.39
C VAL A 519 -4.89 -24.11 -30.55
N GLU A 520 -5.73 -24.17 -29.51
CA GLU A 520 -7.04 -24.78 -29.56
C GLU A 520 -7.96 -24.11 -30.62
N SER A 521 -7.74 -22.83 -30.89
CA SER A 521 -8.44 -22.05 -31.92
C SER A 521 -7.82 -22.19 -33.32
N GLY A 522 -6.76 -22.99 -33.48
CA GLY A 522 -6.11 -23.28 -34.74
C GLY A 522 -4.83 -22.53 -35.07
N THR A 523 -4.31 -21.73 -34.14
CA THR A 523 -3.02 -21.04 -34.28
C THR A 523 -1.87 -22.04 -34.08
N GLN A 524 -0.80 -21.96 -34.88
CA GLN A 524 0.42 -22.74 -34.70
C GLN A 524 1.59 -21.83 -34.40
N TYR A 525 2.34 -22.16 -33.37
CA TYR A 525 3.58 -21.49 -33.02
C TYR A 525 4.78 -22.33 -33.49
N LEU A 526 5.76 -21.66 -34.09
CA LEU A 526 6.98 -22.31 -34.59
C LEU A 526 8.19 -21.78 -33.85
N THR A 527 9.09 -22.68 -33.41
CA THR A 527 10.40 -22.30 -32.88
C THR A 527 11.27 -21.68 -33.98
N GLY A 528 12.35 -21.02 -33.62
CA GLY A 528 13.33 -20.50 -34.58
C GLY A 528 13.96 -21.58 -35.50
N ALA A 529 13.87 -22.85 -35.10
CA ALA A 529 14.28 -24.01 -35.91
C ALA A 529 13.17 -24.53 -36.84
N GLY A 530 11.96 -23.94 -36.80
CA GLY A 530 10.80 -24.35 -37.59
C GLY A 530 10.01 -25.53 -37.01
N GLU A 531 10.30 -25.94 -35.79
CA GLU A 531 9.55 -26.99 -35.10
C GLU A 531 8.28 -26.43 -34.46
N VAL A 532 7.21 -27.23 -34.37
CA VAL A 532 5.98 -26.83 -33.72
C VAL A 532 6.18 -26.72 -32.21
N PHE A 533 5.94 -25.55 -31.66
CA PHE A 533 5.97 -25.28 -30.23
C PHE A 533 4.60 -25.57 -29.62
N ASP A 534 4.54 -26.53 -28.69
CA ASP A 534 3.31 -26.86 -27.97
C ASP A 534 3.30 -26.15 -26.60
N PRO A 535 2.53 -25.04 -26.44
CA PRO A 535 2.49 -24.30 -25.18
C PRO A 535 1.98 -25.12 -24.00
N SER A 536 1.09 -26.09 -24.24
CA SER A 536 0.49 -26.90 -23.14
C SER A 536 1.50 -27.81 -22.45
N LYS A 537 2.54 -28.24 -23.16
CA LYS A 537 3.59 -29.12 -22.66
C LYS A 537 4.90 -28.40 -22.31
N ALA A 538 5.03 -27.17 -22.81
CA ALA A 538 6.26 -26.41 -22.59
C ALA A 538 6.43 -26.03 -21.12
N ASP A 539 7.63 -26.16 -20.64
CA ASP A 539 8.04 -25.73 -19.31
C ASP A 539 8.48 -24.24 -19.30
N MET A 540 8.73 -23.69 -18.10
CA MET A 540 9.13 -22.30 -17.93
C MET A 540 10.39 -21.96 -18.72
N LEU A 541 11.40 -22.83 -18.73
CA LEU A 541 12.67 -22.59 -19.46
C LEU A 541 12.44 -22.57 -20.96
N GLN A 542 11.66 -23.51 -21.49
CA GLN A 542 11.28 -23.56 -22.90
C GLN A 542 10.48 -22.32 -23.34
N PHE A 543 9.62 -21.79 -22.47
CA PHE A 543 8.94 -20.52 -22.69
C PHE A 543 9.92 -19.35 -22.75
N MET A 544 10.83 -19.26 -21.78
CA MET A 544 11.86 -18.22 -21.75
C MET A 544 12.75 -18.27 -23.00
N ASP A 545 13.09 -19.46 -23.46
CA ASP A 545 13.88 -19.66 -24.68
C ASP A 545 13.08 -19.31 -25.95
N PHE A 546 11.82 -19.74 -26.05
CA PHE A 546 10.93 -19.42 -27.15
C PHE A 546 10.80 -17.91 -27.38
N PHE A 547 10.60 -17.13 -26.32
CA PHE A 547 10.52 -15.67 -26.38
C PHE A 547 11.87 -14.98 -26.37
N GLN A 548 12.97 -15.74 -26.26
CA GLN A 548 14.33 -15.20 -26.11
C GLN A 548 14.39 -14.16 -24.97
N ALA A 549 13.79 -14.50 -23.83
CA ALA A 549 13.67 -13.62 -22.67
C ALA A 549 15.00 -13.52 -21.93
N ASN A 550 16.03 -13.00 -22.57
CA ASN A 550 17.36 -12.77 -22.01
C ASN A 550 17.82 -11.34 -22.26
N LEU A 551 18.80 -10.87 -21.49
CA LEU A 551 19.27 -9.50 -21.53
C LEU A 551 19.94 -9.08 -22.84
N MET A 552 20.33 -10.03 -23.68
CA MET A 552 20.90 -9.75 -25.01
C MET A 552 19.79 -9.45 -26.05
N ASN A 553 18.54 -9.77 -25.75
CA ASN A 553 17.43 -9.42 -26.62
C ASN A 553 17.10 -7.91 -26.49
N PRO A 554 17.21 -7.12 -27.56
CA PRO A 554 16.92 -5.69 -27.50
C PRO A 554 15.51 -5.35 -26.98
N ARG A 555 14.50 -6.21 -27.24
CA ARG A 555 13.13 -6.00 -26.76
C ARG A 555 13.06 -6.06 -25.24
N VAL A 556 13.79 -6.97 -24.61
CA VAL A 556 13.91 -7.06 -23.14
C VAL A 556 14.58 -5.81 -22.56
N LEU A 557 15.71 -5.41 -23.18
CA LEU A 557 16.46 -4.24 -22.72
C LEU A 557 15.65 -2.94 -22.85
N VAL A 558 15.01 -2.72 -24.02
CA VAL A 558 14.14 -1.56 -24.25
C VAL A 558 12.95 -1.59 -23.30
N GLY A 559 12.35 -2.77 -23.09
CA GLY A 559 11.29 -2.96 -22.08
C GLY A 559 11.76 -2.51 -20.69
N ALA A 560 12.94 -2.93 -20.25
CA ALA A 560 13.50 -2.56 -18.95
C ALA A 560 13.68 -1.03 -18.82
N PHE A 561 14.22 -0.38 -19.84
CA PHE A 561 14.31 1.10 -19.85
C PHE A 561 12.95 1.78 -19.75
N ILE A 562 11.95 1.29 -20.49
CA ILE A 562 10.57 1.81 -20.40
C ILE A 562 10.00 1.59 -19.00
N GLY A 563 10.28 0.45 -18.35
CA GLY A 563 9.86 0.18 -16.98
C GLY A 563 10.41 1.18 -15.97
N VAL A 564 11.71 1.41 -16.00
CA VAL A 564 12.37 2.43 -15.15
C VAL A 564 11.84 3.83 -15.47
N MET A 565 11.79 4.18 -16.75
CA MET A 565 11.26 5.48 -17.20
C MET A 565 9.82 5.68 -16.69
N THR A 566 8.97 4.65 -16.70
CA THR A 566 7.57 4.75 -16.25
C THR A 566 7.50 5.15 -14.78
N ALA A 567 8.34 4.59 -13.91
CA ALA A 567 8.38 4.95 -12.50
C ALA A 567 8.76 6.41 -12.29
N PHE A 568 9.80 6.89 -12.97
CA PHE A 568 10.23 8.28 -12.90
C PHE A 568 9.22 9.25 -13.50
N LEU A 569 8.66 8.93 -14.66
CA LEU A 569 7.64 9.74 -15.32
C LEU A 569 6.39 9.86 -14.44
N PHE A 570 5.93 8.75 -13.88
CA PHE A 570 4.78 8.74 -12.97
C PHE A 570 5.04 9.61 -11.73
N SER A 571 6.22 9.49 -11.11
CA SER A 571 6.59 10.31 -9.96
C SER A 571 6.65 11.79 -10.31
N GLY A 572 7.27 12.15 -11.44
CA GLY A 572 7.33 13.54 -11.90
C GLY A 572 5.94 14.13 -12.16
N LEU A 573 5.03 13.34 -12.73
CA LEU A 573 3.64 13.75 -12.98
C LEU A 573 2.86 13.95 -11.68
N THR A 574 2.97 13.04 -10.72
CA THR A 574 2.27 13.15 -9.43
C THR A 574 2.81 14.29 -8.58
N MET A 575 4.12 14.50 -8.55
CA MET A 575 4.73 15.67 -7.91
C MET A 575 4.28 16.98 -8.54
N GLY A 576 4.30 17.07 -9.88
CA GLY A 576 3.80 18.23 -10.60
C GLY A 576 2.31 18.49 -10.37
N ALA A 577 1.52 17.43 -10.21
CA ALA A 577 0.10 17.51 -9.88
C ALA A 577 -0.12 18.11 -8.49
N VAL A 578 0.64 17.67 -7.47
CA VAL A 578 0.62 18.25 -6.13
C VAL A 578 0.99 19.74 -6.19
N GLY A 579 2.07 20.10 -6.88
CA GLY A 579 2.51 21.49 -7.00
C GLY A 579 1.44 22.41 -7.64
N ARG A 580 0.75 21.94 -8.68
CA ARG A 580 -0.34 22.72 -9.31
C ARG A 580 -1.56 22.87 -8.38
N ALA A 581 -1.93 21.80 -7.71
CA ALA A 581 -3.05 21.80 -6.76
C ALA A 581 -2.74 22.70 -5.54
N ALA A 582 -1.54 22.58 -4.99
CA ALA A 582 -1.04 23.42 -3.89
C ALA A 582 -1.01 24.91 -4.27
N GLY A 583 -0.53 25.24 -5.46
CA GLY A 583 -0.57 26.64 -5.95
C GLY A 583 -1.98 27.23 -5.96
N THR A 584 -2.98 26.45 -6.34
CA THR A 584 -4.39 26.89 -6.31
C THR A 584 -4.89 27.10 -4.86
N MET A 585 -4.47 26.27 -3.93
CA MET A 585 -4.80 26.39 -2.52
C MET A 585 -4.13 27.61 -1.88
N VAL A 586 -2.85 27.81 -2.14
CA VAL A 586 -2.08 28.99 -1.68
C VAL A 586 -2.79 30.28 -2.08
N GLU A 587 -3.21 30.40 -3.34
CA GLU A 587 -3.92 31.60 -3.80
C GLU A 587 -5.28 31.78 -3.11
N GLU A 588 -5.99 30.71 -2.82
CA GLU A 588 -7.26 30.79 -2.08
C GLU A 588 -7.05 31.22 -0.62
N VAL A 589 -6.07 30.66 0.08
CA VAL A 589 -5.76 31.07 1.46
C VAL A 589 -5.36 32.55 1.50
N ARG A 590 -4.47 32.99 0.58
CA ARG A 590 -4.09 34.39 0.44
C ARG A 590 -5.29 35.29 0.14
N ARG A 591 -6.22 34.83 -0.73
CA ARG A 591 -7.45 35.57 -1.04
C ARG A 591 -8.30 35.77 0.22
N GLN A 592 -8.50 34.73 1.00
CA GLN A 592 -9.30 34.81 2.23
C GLN A 592 -8.65 35.74 3.25
N PHE A 593 -7.36 35.66 3.47
CA PHE A 593 -6.63 36.57 4.39
C PHE A 593 -6.75 38.03 3.97
N ARG A 594 -6.84 38.34 2.66
CA ARG A 594 -7.01 39.72 2.16
C ARG A 594 -8.47 40.21 2.19
N THR A 595 -9.42 39.30 1.98
CA THR A 595 -10.83 39.72 1.72
C THR A 595 -11.73 39.54 2.93
N ILE A 596 -11.47 38.59 3.82
CA ILE A 596 -12.28 38.37 5.03
C ILE A 596 -11.72 39.25 6.14
N LYS A 597 -12.45 40.28 6.51
CA LYS A 597 -12.06 41.20 7.59
C LYS A 597 -12.02 40.48 8.93
N GLY A 598 -10.97 40.71 9.69
CA GLY A 598 -10.80 40.14 11.04
C GLY A 598 -10.37 38.69 11.07
N ILE A 599 -10.00 38.07 9.95
CA ILE A 599 -9.61 36.66 9.92
C ILE A 599 -8.30 36.44 10.69
N LEU A 600 -7.28 37.29 10.48
CA LEU A 600 -6.00 37.20 11.18
C LEU A 600 -6.09 37.62 12.66
N GLU A 601 -7.05 38.48 13.01
CA GLU A 601 -7.33 38.89 14.39
C GLU A 601 -8.24 37.88 15.12
N GLY A 602 -8.70 36.81 14.47
CA GLY A 602 -9.55 35.77 15.06
C GLY A 602 -11.02 36.17 15.23
N THR A 603 -11.44 37.32 14.67
CA THR A 603 -12.83 37.81 14.73
C THR A 603 -13.64 37.45 13.47
N GLY A 604 -12.97 37.13 12.36
CA GLY A 604 -13.58 36.67 11.12
C GLY A 604 -13.59 35.14 11.02
N THR A 605 -14.61 34.58 10.38
CA THR A 605 -14.68 33.10 10.16
C THR A 605 -14.16 32.72 8.79
N PRO A 606 -13.15 31.83 8.69
CA PRO A 606 -12.67 31.32 7.42
C PRO A 606 -13.73 30.50 6.67
N ASP A 607 -13.67 30.52 5.33
CA ASP A 607 -14.46 29.63 4.48
C ASP A 607 -13.72 28.32 4.24
N TYR A 608 -13.76 27.43 5.24
CA TYR A 608 -13.14 26.09 5.18
C TYR A 608 -13.72 25.24 4.03
N GLY A 609 -15.03 25.40 3.75
CA GLY A 609 -15.72 24.62 2.72
C GLY A 609 -15.14 24.86 1.33
N ARG A 610 -14.73 26.09 1.06
CA ARG A 610 -14.11 26.46 -0.21
C ARG A 610 -12.75 25.78 -0.42
N CYS A 611 -11.92 25.69 0.61
CA CYS A 611 -10.66 25.01 0.56
C CYS A 611 -10.84 23.50 0.29
N VAL A 612 -11.78 22.85 0.98
CA VAL A 612 -12.14 21.43 0.73
C VAL A 612 -12.62 21.21 -0.72
N GLU A 613 -13.43 22.11 -1.26
CA GLU A 613 -13.91 22.03 -2.65
C GLU A 613 -12.74 22.15 -3.66
N ILE A 614 -11.83 23.08 -3.44
CA ILE A 614 -10.68 23.32 -4.33
C ILE A 614 -9.76 22.10 -4.33
N SER A 615 -9.36 21.59 -3.14
CA SER A 615 -8.53 20.36 -3.06
C SER A 615 -9.23 19.18 -3.74
N THR A 616 -10.53 18.98 -3.50
CA THR A 616 -11.30 17.90 -4.13
C THR A 616 -11.27 17.99 -5.66
N ARG A 617 -11.57 19.16 -6.20
CA ARG A 617 -11.61 19.36 -7.66
C ARG A 617 -10.22 19.21 -8.31
N SER A 618 -9.19 19.77 -7.68
CA SER A 618 -7.81 19.67 -8.14
C SER A 618 -7.32 18.22 -8.14
N ALA A 619 -7.52 17.51 -7.04
CA ALA A 619 -7.13 16.10 -6.92
C ALA A 619 -7.76 15.23 -8.00
N GLN A 620 -9.04 15.40 -8.27
CA GLN A 620 -9.77 14.61 -9.27
C GLN A 620 -9.30 14.88 -10.69
N ARG A 621 -8.98 16.13 -11.01
CA ARG A 621 -8.47 16.50 -12.33
C ARG A 621 -7.05 15.97 -12.55
N GLU A 622 -6.20 16.15 -11.55
CA GLU A 622 -4.78 15.85 -11.65
C GLU A 622 -4.45 14.35 -11.56
N MET A 623 -5.29 13.52 -10.91
CA MET A 623 -5.06 12.08 -10.80
C MET A 623 -5.33 11.32 -12.11
N ILE A 624 -6.12 11.87 -13.05
CA ILE A 624 -6.57 11.12 -14.24
C ILE A 624 -5.38 10.73 -15.12
N PHE A 625 -4.48 11.66 -15.42
CA PHE A 625 -3.40 11.41 -16.34
C PHE A 625 -2.37 10.39 -15.84
N PRO A 626 -1.87 10.45 -14.59
CA PRO A 626 -1.04 9.40 -14.01
C PRO A 626 -1.72 8.02 -13.99
N ALA A 627 -3.02 7.97 -13.69
CA ALA A 627 -3.76 6.70 -13.65
C ALA A 627 -3.90 6.07 -15.05
N ILE A 628 -4.22 6.86 -16.06
CA ILE A 628 -4.30 6.40 -17.45
C ILE A 628 -2.94 5.89 -17.93
N LEU A 629 -1.86 6.59 -17.63
CA LEU A 629 -0.50 6.21 -18.01
C LEU A 629 -0.10 4.85 -17.42
N ALA A 630 -0.44 4.59 -16.17
CA ALA A 630 -0.16 3.32 -15.49
C ALA A 630 -0.83 2.11 -16.18
N ILE A 631 -1.99 2.32 -16.83
CA ILE A 631 -2.74 1.28 -17.54
C ILE A 631 -2.29 1.18 -19.01
N ILE A 632 -2.06 2.30 -19.69
CA ILE A 632 -1.80 2.30 -21.13
C ILE A 632 -0.39 1.84 -21.47
N ILE A 633 0.64 2.23 -20.70
CA ILE A 633 2.03 1.82 -21.00
C ILE A 633 2.21 0.31 -21.05
N PRO A 634 1.70 -0.50 -20.09
CA PRO A 634 1.75 -1.95 -20.16
C PRO A 634 1.16 -2.52 -21.48
N ILE A 635 0.03 -1.99 -21.90
CA ILE A 635 -0.68 -2.44 -23.10
C ILE A 635 0.15 -2.13 -24.35
N ILE A 636 0.65 -0.91 -24.48
CA ILE A 636 1.48 -0.49 -25.61
C ILE A 636 2.74 -1.34 -25.71
N VAL A 637 3.42 -1.57 -24.60
CA VAL A 637 4.63 -2.41 -24.58
C VAL A 637 4.30 -3.85 -24.99
N GLY A 638 3.18 -4.41 -24.51
CA GLY A 638 2.74 -5.75 -24.89
C GLY A 638 2.47 -5.89 -26.39
N VAL A 639 1.77 -4.93 -26.98
CA VAL A 639 1.43 -4.93 -28.41
C VAL A 639 2.65 -4.70 -29.30
N ILE A 640 3.57 -3.79 -28.91
CA ILE A 640 4.71 -3.39 -29.78
C ILE A 640 5.93 -4.28 -29.58
N LEU A 641 6.27 -4.60 -28.33
CA LEU A 641 7.49 -5.35 -28.00
C LEU A 641 7.24 -6.83 -27.67
N GLY A 642 5.98 -7.24 -27.58
CA GLY A 642 5.57 -8.60 -27.25
C GLY A 642 5.95 -9.02 -25.82
N VAL A 643 5.88 -10.33 -25.55
CA VAL A 643 6.12 -10.92 -24.23
C VAL A 643 7.52 -10.57 -23.68
N ALA A 644 8.56 -10.66 -24.51
CA ALA A 644 9.92 -10.32 -24.12
C ALA A 644 10.05 -8.87 -23.61
N GLY A 645 9.41 -7.91 -24.30
CA GLY A 645 9.40 -6.51 -23.88
C GLY A 645 8.62 -6.28 -22.58
N VAL A 646 7.52 -7.00 -22.38
CA VAL A 646 6.75 -6.92 -21.13
C VAL A 646 7.58 -7.45 -19.95
N LEU A 647 8.26 -8.59 -20.11
CA LEU A 647 9.15 -9.13 -19.08
C LEU A 647 10.25 -8.13 -18.70
N GLY A 648 10.93 -7.56 -19.71
CA GLY A 648 11.92 -6.51 -19.46
C GLY A 648 11.32 -5.32 -18.71
N ARG A 649 10.16 -4.83 -19.14
CA ARG A 649 9.46 -3.71 -18.49
C ARG A 649 9.06 -4.00 -17.04
N LEU A 650 8.60 -5.21 -16.73
CA LEU A 650 8.26 -5.60 -15.36
C LEU A 650 9.49 -5.60 -14.46
N VAL A 651 10.61 -6.15 -14.92
CA VAL A 651 11.89 -6.14 -14.19
C VAL A 651 12.38 -4.71 -13.97
N GLY A 652 12.42 -3.89 -15.03
CA GLY A 652 12.85 -2.49 -14.94
C GLY A 652 11.94 -1.64 -14.06
N GLY A 653 10.62 -1.83 -14.17
CA GLY A 653 9.62 -1.16 -13.35
C GLY A 653 9.71 -1.55 -11.88
N LEU A 654 9.95 -2.83 -11.59
CA LEU A 654 10.18 -3.30 -10.23
C LEU A 654 11.47 -2.69 -9.64
N ALA A 655 12.60 -2.85 -10.31
CA ALA A 655 13.90 -2.37 -9.80
C ALA A 655 13.91 -0.84 -9.63
N GLY A 656 13.51 -0.10 -10.66
CA GLY A 656 13.48 1.37 -10.63
C GLY A 656 12.41 1.91 -9.69
N GLY A 657 11.21 1.35 -9.73
CA GLY A 657 10.09 1.79 -8.91
C GLY A 657 10.29 1.52 -7.43
N PHE A 658 10.80 0.33 -7.06
CA PHE A 658 11.11 -0.02 -5.68
C PHE A 658 12.19 0.91 -5.09
N THR A 659 13.29 1.09 -5.82
CA THR A 659 14.39 1.98 -5.39
C THR A 659 13.90 3.41 -5.21
N LEU A 660 13.13 3.92 -6.17
CA LEU A 660 12.60 5.28 -6.15
C LEU A 660 11.57 5.47 -5.02
N ALA A 661 10.70 4.47 -4.77
CA ALA A 661 9.72 4.51 -3.69
C ALA A 661 10.38 4.59 -2.31
N VAL A 662 11.39 3.75 -2.05
CA VAL A 662 12.17 3.79 -0.80
C VAL A 662 12.88 5.14 -0.64
N PHE A 663 13.54 5.62 -1.69
CA PHE A 663 14.19 6.92 -1.69
C PHE A 663 13.21 8.04 -1.29
N MET A 664 12.08 8.10 -1.98
CA MET A 664 11.10 9.17 -1.77
C MET A 664 10.47 9.09 -0.37
N ALA A 665 10.03 7.93 0.06
CA ALA A 665 9.42 7.74 1.37
C ALA A 665 10.38 8.12 2.51
N ASN A 666 11.63 7.68 2.44
CA ASN A 666 12.61 7.93 3.48
C ASN A 666 13.12 9.39 3.48
N ALA A 667 13.34 9.97 2.29
CA ALA A 667 13.73 11.39 2.20
C ALA A 667 12.65 12.30 2.78
N GLY A 668 11.39 12.09 2.38
CA GLY A 668 10.25 12.86 2.88
C GLY A 668 10.05 12.72 4.38
N GLY A 669 10.08 11.49 4.92
CA GLY A 669 9.98 11.26 6.36
C GLY A 669 11.14 11.84 7.17
N ALA A 670 12.35 11.87 6.60
CA ALA A 670 13.50 12.47 7.26
C ALA A 670 13.42 14.00 7.31
N TRP A 671 12.90 14.67 6.28
CA TRP A 671 12.66 16.12 6.29
C TRP A 671 11.60 16.52 7.31
N ASP A 672 10.47 15.83 7.35
CA ASP A 672 9.39 16.08 8.30
C ASP A 672 9.89 15.98 9.74
N ASN A 673 10.54 14.87 10.07
CA ASN A 673 11.10 14.68 11.40
C ASN A 673 12.29 15.63 11.72
N ALA A 674 13.00 16.13 10.72
CA ALA A 674 14.00 17.18 10.93
C ALA A 674 13.35 18.52 11.32
N LYS A 675 12.18 18.87 10.72
CA LYS A 675 11.36 20.01 11.14
C LYS A 675 10.91 19.84 12.60
N LYS A 676 10.32 18.71 12.95
CA LYS A 676 9.86 18.42 14.31
C LYS A 676 11.00 18.45 15.33
N TYR A 677 12.20 17.96 14.98
CA TYR A 677 13.37 18.06 15.83
C TYR A 677 13.77 19.51 16.16
N VAL A 678 13.64 20.42 15.18
CA VAL A 678 13.86 21.86 15.44
C VAL A 678 12.73 22.43 16.31
N GLU A 679 11.49 22.03 16.09
CA GLU A 679 10.32 22.46 16.86
C GLU A 679 10.37 22.08 18.34
N GLU A 680 11.06 20.98 18.70
CA GLU A 680 11.36 20.58 20.08
C GLU A 680 12.32 21.54 20.81
N GLY A 681 12.75 22.62 20.17
CA GLY A 681 13.65 23.64 20.77
C GLY A 681 15.10 23.55 20.33
N ASN A 682 15.46 22.58 19.45
CA ASN A 682 16.81 22.49 18.91
C ASN A 682 17.03 23.59 17.87
N TYR A 683 18.30 24.05 17.70
CA TYR A 683 18.71 25.05 16.69
C TYR A 683 17.84 26.33 16.66
N GLY A 684 17.37 26.77 17.82
CA GLY A 684 16.58 27.99 17.98
C GLY A 684 15.06 27.80 18.03
N GLY A 685 14.55 26.58 17.84
CA GLY A 685 13.12 26.23 18.02
C GLY A 685 12.18 26.85 17.00
N LYS A 686 10.87 26.76 17.29
CA LYS A 686 9.79 27.29 16.43
C LYS A 686 10.00 28.79 16.11
N GLY A 687 9.81 29.18 14.86
CA GLY A 687 9.93 30.57 14.38
C GLY A 687 11.36 31.00 14.03
N SER A 688 12.40 30.21 14.35
CA SER A 688 13.78 30.50 13.98
C SER A 688 14.02 30.45 12.46
N SER A 689 15.16 30.98 11.99
CA SER A 689 15.57 30.82 10.59
C SER A 689 15.77 29.36 10.21
N THR A 690 16.30 28.55 11.11
CA THR A 690 16.48 27.11 10.94
C THR A 690 15.13 26.39 10.82
N HIS A 691 14.13 26.74 11.65
CA HIS A 691 12.78 26.24 11.53
C HIS A 691 12.17 26.54 10.16
N LYS A 692 12.25 27.78 9.69
CA LYS A 692 11.76 28.15 8.36
C LYS A 692 12.46 27.38 7.24
N ALA A 693 13.75 27.12 7.37
CA ALA A 693 14.51 26.33 6.40
C ALA A 693 14.06 24.86 6.40
N THR A 694 13.80 24.27 7.57
CA THR A 694 13.32 22.88 7.68
C THR A 694 11.87 22.73 7.24
N VAL A 695 10.99 23.70 7.46
CA VAL A 695 9.63 23.75 6.89
C VAL A 695 9.66 23.69 5.36
N VAL A 696 10.57 24.45 4.70
CA VAL A 696 10.74 24.36 3.25
C VAL A 696 11.18 22.96 2.82
N GLY A 697 12.06 22.32 3.58
CA GLY A 697 12.48 20.95 3.33
C GLY A 697 11.33 19.95 3.44
N ASP A 698 10.50 20.07 4.45
CA ASP A 698 9.30 19.28 4.68
C ASP A 698 8.28 19.46 3.55
N THR A 699 7.98 20.70 3.18
CA THR A 699 7.11 21.02 2.04
C THR A 699 7.56 20.37 0.71
N VAL A 700 8.88 20.24 0.48
CA VAL A 700 9.44 19.49 -0.65
C VAL A 700 9.28 17.99 -0.44
N GLY A 701 9.41 17.51 0.79
CA GLY A 701 9.29 16.11 1.19
C GLY A 701 7.87 15.55 1.16
N ASP A 702 6.87 16.37 1.37
CA ASP A 702 5.47 15.97 1.43
C ASP A 702 4.97 15.23 0.18
N PRO A 703 5.16 15.75 -1.05
CA PRO A 703 4.83 14.99 -2.25
C PRO A 703 5.60 13.68 -2.38
N PHE A 704 6.83 13.61 -1.83
CA PHE A 704 7.65 12.41 -1.83
C PHE A 704 7.07 11.32 -0.95
N LYS A 705 6.80 11.63 0.35
CA LYS A 705 6.43 10.63 1.36
C LYS A 705 4.98 10.20 1.29
N ASP A 706 4.06 11.08 0.86
CA ASP A 706 2.61 10.86 1.00
C ASP A 706 1.87 10.75 -0.33
N THR A 707 2.46 11.16 -1.47
CA THR A 707 1.84 11.03 -2.79
C THR A 707 2.64 10.10 -3.70
N SER A 708 3.81 10.51 -4.16
CA SER A 708 4.55 9.81 -5.21
C SER A 708 5.17 8.50 -4.71
N GLY A 709 5.86 8.52 -3.57
CA GLY A 709 6.50 7.32 -3.01
C GLY A 709 5.53 6.15 -2.80
N PRO A 710 4.46 6.32 -2.01
CA PRO A 710 3.46 5.26 -1.82
C PRO A 710 2.72 4.87 -3.10
N SER A 711 2.49 5.80 -4.03
CA SER A 711 1.81 5.50 -5.29
C SER A 711 2.67 4.63 -6.23
N LEU A 712 4.00 4.71 -6.14
CA LEU A 712 4.92 3.81 -6.85
C LEU A 712 4.75 2.35 -6.43
N ASN A 713 4.48 2.09 -5.16
CA ASN A 713 4.17 0.77 -4.65
C ASN A 713 2.99 0.14 -5.41
N ILE A 714 1.92 0.91 -5.61
CA ILE A 714 0.75 0.47 -6.38
C ILE A 714 1.08 0.36 -7.86
N LEU A 715 1.82 1.33 -8.42
CA LEU A 715 2.20 1.33 -9.83
C LEU A 715 2.92 0.04 -10.24
N ILE A 716 3.90 -0.40 -9.46
CA ILE A 716 4.67 -1.63 -9.73
C ILE A 716 3.74 -2.84 -9.85
N LYS A 717 2.80 -3.00 -8.92
CA LYS A 717 1.85 -4.11 -8.90
C LYS A 717 0.80 -3.97 -10.00
N LEU A 718 0.23 -2.77 -10.17
CA LEU A 718 -0.76 -2.51 -11.21
C LEU A 718 -0.20 -2.79 -12.62
N MET A 719 1.04 -2.39 -12.90
CA MET A 719 1.69 -2.70 -14.17
C MET A 719 1.78 -4.21 -14.42
N SER A 720 2.04 -5.00 -13.37
CA SER A 720 2.07 -6.46 -13.46
C SER A 720 0.68 -7.03 -13.69
N MET A 721 -0.31 -6.57 -12.92
CA MET A 721 -1.70 -7.01 -13.05
C MET A 721 -2.30 -6.67 -14.41
N VAL A 722 -2.06 -5.45 -14.94
CA VAL A 722 -2.48 -5.07 -16.29
C VAL A 722 -1.84 -5.99 -17.34
N SER A 723 -0.56 -6.32 -17.18
CA SER A 723 0.11 -7.24 -18.13
C SER A 723 -0.48 -8.65 -18.09
N ILE A 724 -0.79 -9.17 -16.89
CA ILE A 724 -1.45 -10.47 -16.71
C ILE A 724 -2.82 -10.46 -17.42
N VAL A 725 -3.65 -9.47 -17.12
CA VAL A 725 -4.99 -9.37 -17.72
C VAL A 725 -4.92 -9.18 -19.24
N MET A 726 -3.90 -8.49 -19.74
CA MET A 726 -3.70 -8.23 -21.17
C MET A 726 -2.82 -9.27 -21.89
N ALA A 727 -2.44 -10.37 -21.22
CA ALA A 727 -1.59 -11.41 -21.82
C ALA A 727 -2.21 -12.00 -23.09
N GLY A 728 -3.52 -12.28 -23.09
CA GLY A 728 -4.23 -12.77 -24.27
C GLY A 728 -4.19 -11.79 -25.45
N LEU A 729 -4.28 -10.48 -25.18
CA LEU A 729 -4.13 -9.46 -26.22
C LEU A 729 -2.68 -9.44 -26.73
N THR A 730 -1.69 -9.49 -25.85
CA THR A 730 -0.27 -9.53 -26.23
C THR A 730 0.01 -10.73 -27.14
N VAL A 731 -0.51 -11.91 -26.79
CA VAL A 731 -0.36 -13.14 -27.58
C VAL A 731 -1.04 -13.04 -28.96
N ALA A 732 -2.16 -12.34 -29.08
CA ALA A 732 -2.88 -12.16 -30.34
C ALA A 732 -2.10 -11.31 -31.38
N PHE A 733 -1.06 -10.58 -30.94
CA PHE A 733 -0.19 -9.78 -31.82
C PHE A 733 1.20 -10.43 -32.05
N ILE A 734 1.42 -11.66 -31.61
CA ILE A 734 2.63 -12.46 -31.89
C ILE A 734 2.36 -13.36 -33.09
#